data_7056be6565e6bbeb9559ccb60e6066d8
#
_entry.id   7056be6565e6bbeb9559ccb60e6066d8
#
_cell.length_a   1.000
_cell.length_b   1.000
_cell.length_c   1.000
_cell.angle_alpha   90.00
_cell.angle_beta   90.00
_cell.angle_gamma   90.00
#
_symmetry.space_group_name_H-M   'P 1'
#
loop_
_entity.id
_entity.type
_entity.pdbx_description
1 polymer ?
#
loop_
_entity_poly.entity_id
_entity_poly.type
_entity_poly.pdbx_seq_one_letter_code
_entity_poly.pdbx_strand_id
1 'polypeptide(L)'
;MATKFPKFSQALAQDPATRRIWYGVATAHDLEAHDGMTEENLYQKIFASHFGHLAIIFLWTSGNLFHVAWQGNFQQWVLNPLKVKPIAHAIWDPHFGQSAIKAFTRGGVSYPVNIATSGVYHWWYTIGMRTNSDLYYGALGLLVLSTVLLFAGWLHLQPKFRPGLAWFKNNESRLNHHLSGLFGVSSLAWTGHLIHVAIPESRGQHIRWDNFISTVPHPEGLTPFFTGNWGVYAENPDTAQHIFGTSQGAGTAILTFLGGFHPQTQSMWLTDIAHHHLAIAIVFIFAGHMYRTNWGIGHSMKEILDAHVPPRGRLGAGHRGLFETITNSLHMQLGLALASVGVATSLVAQHMYALPSYAFMAKDYVTQAALYTHHQYIAGFLMVGAFAHGAIFFVRDYDPEVNENNVLARMLQHKEAIISHLSWVSLFLGFHTLGLYIHNDVCVAFGTPEKQILFEPVFAQFIQAASGKTLYGFDVLLSSSTSAASVASSKIWLPGWMEAINSGKNSLFLSIGPGDFLVHHAIALGLHVTTLILVKGALDARGSKLMPDKKDFGYSFPCDGPGRGGTCEISAWDAFYLAMFWMLNTIGWVTFYWHWKHMTIWGGNAAAFNESSTYIMGWLRDYLWLNSSPLINGYNSLGMNAQSVWAWMFLFGHLIWATGFMFLISWRGYWQELIETLVWAHERTPIANLVRWRDKPVALSIVQARLVGLAHFATGYIFTYAPFVIASTTGKFG
;
A
#
# COMPACT_ATOMS: atom_id res chain seq x y z
N MET A 1 -30.04 -31.76 16.17
CA MET A 1 -28.70 -32.33 15.92
C MET A 1 -27.67 -31.24 16.08
N ALA A 2 -26.64 -31.46 16.91
CA ALA A 2 -25.53 -30.56 17.02
C ALA A 2 -24.75 -30.54 15.67
N THR A 3 -24.48 -29.39 15.14
CA THR A 3 -23.67 -29.23 13.93
C THR A 3 -22.20 -29.35 14.30
N LYS A 4 -21.35 -29.73 13.32
CA LYS A 4 -19.90 -29.81 13.51
C LYS A 4 -19.17 -28.51 13.12
N PHE A 5 -19.88 -27.55 12.55
CA PHE A 5 -19.30 -26.27 12.13
C PHE A 5 -19.71 -25.15 13.10
N PRO A 6 -18.78 -24.24 13.49
CA PRO A 6 -17.34 -24.32 13.25
C PRO A 6 -16.66 -25.35 14.16
N LYS A 7 -15.70 -26.09 13.62
CA LYS A 7 -15.00 -27.15 14.34
C LYS A 7 -14.14 -26.64 15.50
N PHE A 8 -13.65 -25.40 15.37
CA PHE A 8 -12.73 -24.77 16.32
C PHE A 8 -13.41 -24.09 17.51
N SER A 9 -14.74 -24.04 17.55
CA SER A 9 -15.48 -23.42 18.65
C SER A 9 -16.74 -24.22 18.98
N GLN A 10 -16.71 -24.89 20.13
CA GLN A 10 -17.86 -25.63 20.63
C GLN A 10 -19.04 -24.71 20.93
N ALA A 11 -18.77 -23.53 21.45
CA ALA A 11 -19.81 -22.55 21.77
C ALA A 11 -20.56 -22.09 20.52
N LEU A 12 -19.84 -21.80 19.44
CA LEU A 12 -20.47 -21.43 18.16
C LEU A 12 -21.20 -22.61 17.53
N ALA A 13 -20.62 -23.81 17.56
CA ALA A 13 -21.22 -25.00 16.98
C ALA A 13 -22.56 -25.36 17.65
N GLN A 14 -22.78 -24.96 18.90
CA GLN A 14 -24.01 -25.17 19.64
C GLN A 14 -25.03 -24.03 19.45
N ASP A 15 -24.69 -22.97 18.75
CA ASP A 15 -25.64 -21.88 18.47
C ASP A 15 -26.74 -22.39 17.52
N PRO A 16 -28.00 -22.30 17.89
CA PRO A 16 -29.10 -22.79 17.05
C PRO A 16 -29.48 -21.85 15.92
N ALA A 17 -28.91 -20.65 15.88
CA ALA A 17 -29.25 -19.59 14.93
C ALA A 17 -28.27 -19.48 13.77
N THR A 18 -28.64 -18.73 12.75
CA THR A 18 -27.78 -18.43 11.59
C THR A 18 -26.50 -17.68 11.97
N ARG A 19 -26.45 -17.07 13.13
CA ARG A 19 -25.26 -16.45 13.73
C ARG A 19 -24.07 -17.41 13.79
N ARG A 20 -24.31 -18.70 14.01
CA ARG A 20 -23.29 -19.73 14.02
C ARG A 20 -22.45 -19.72 12.75
N ILE A 21 -23.09 -19.64 11.60
CA ILE A 21 -22.41 -19.65 10.29
C ILE A 21 -21.58 -18.39 10.11
N TRP A 22 -22.18 -17.23 10.38
CA TRP A 22 -21.49 -15.95 10.22
C TRP A 22 -20.26 -15.84 11.12
N TYR A 23 -20.41 -16.18 12.39
CA TYR A 23 -19.32 -16.09 13.35
C TYR A 23 -18.27 -17.18 13.13
N GLY A 24 -18.68 -18.34 12.62
CA GLY A 24 -17.75 -19.40 12.23
C GLY A 24 -16.81 -18.96 11.09
N VAL A 25 -17.31 -18.21 10.13
CA VAL A 25 -16.50 -17.64 9.04
C VAL A 25 -15.65 -16.47 9.57
N ALA A 26 -16.26 -15.55 10.30
CA ALA A 26 -15.60 -14.31 10.74
C ALA A 26 -14.45 -14.55 11.73
N THR A 27 -14.51 -15.62 12.53
CA THR A 27 -13.49 -15.92 13.55
C THR A 27 -12.55 -17.06 13.16
N ALA A 28 -12.61 -17.53 11.93
CA ALA A 28 -11.79 -18.66 11.46
C ALA A 28 -10.28 -18.37 11.59
N HIS A 29 -9.83 -17.15 11.41
CA HIS A 29 -8.42 -16.77 11.53
C HIS A 29 -8.04 -16.20 12.90
N ASP A 30 -8.97 -16.08 13.82
CA ASP A 30 -8.69 -15.72 15.22
C ASP A 30 -8.23 -16.95 16.00
N LEU A 31 -7.05 -17.45 15.65
CA LEU A 31 -6.53 -18.73 16.10
C LEU A 31 -6.36 -18.79 17.62
N GLU A 32 -5.94 -17.69 18.25
CA GLU A 32 -5.71 -17.68 19.70
C GLU A 32 -7.00 -17.84 20.51
N ALA A 33 -8.17 -17.54 19.92
CA ALA A 33 -9.48 -17.72 20.54
C ALA A 33 -10.07 -19.12 20.30
N HIS A 34 -9.43 -19.96 19.51
CA HIS A 34 -9.93 -21.30 19.21
C HIS A 34 -9.81 -22.25 20.41
N ASP A 35 -10.77 -23.16 20.56
CA ASP A 35 -10.77 -24.11 21.63
C ASP A 35 -9.50 -25.00 21.64
N GLY A 36 -8.88 -25.12 22.79
CA GLY A 36 -7.71 -25.99 22.98
C GLY A 36 -6.43 -25.47 22.32
N MET A 37 -6.38 -24.23 21.89
CA MET A 37 -5.18 -23.64 21.29
C MET A 37 -4.10 -23.41 22.35
N THR A 38 -2.92 -23.98 22.12
CA THR A 38 -1.72 -23.71 22.93
C THR A 38 -0.87 -22.66 22.25
N GLU A 39 0.01 -22.01 23.01
CA GLU A 39 0.91 -21.00 22.44
C GLU A 39 1.81 -21.60 21.33
N GLU A 40 2.37 -22.76 21.56
CA GLU A 40 3.20 -23.45 20.56
C GLU A 40 2.43 -23.77 19.28
N ASN A 41 1.23 -24.34 19.40
CA ASN A 41 0.39 -24.61 18.24
C ASN A 41 -0.02 -23.36 17.48
N LEU A 42 -0.26 -22.26 18.21
CA LEU A 42 -0.59 -20.97 17.61
C LEU A 42 0.51 -20.50 16.68
N TYR A 43 1.76 -20.48 17.16
CA TYR A 43 2.93 -20.09 16.35
C TYR A 43 3.11 -21.01 15.14
N GLN A 44 2.97 -22.30 15.32
CA GLN A 44 3.12 -23.29 14.24
C GLN A 44 2.05 -23.12 13.16
N LYS A 45 0.80 -22.88 13.52
CA LYS A 45 -0.27 -22.64 12.56
C LYS A 45 -0.10 -21.33 11.79
N ILE A 46 0.36 -20.29 12.45
CA ILE A 46 0.66 -19.00 11.79
C ILE A 46 1.81 -19.19 10.80
N PHE A 47 2.86 -19.90 11.18
CA PHE A 47 4.00 -20.21 10.31
C PHE A 47 3.55 -20.95 9.05
N ALA A 48 2.78 -22.01 9.19
CA ALA A 48 2.22 -22.76 8.07
C ALA A 48 1.29 -21.91 7.19
N SER A 49 0.48 -21.04 7.80
CA SER A 49 -0.42 -20.13 7.10
C SER A 49 0.34 -19.10 6.26
N HIS A 50 1.48 -18.64 6.77
CA HIS A 50 2.37 -17.72 6.01
C HIS A 50 2.95 -18.42 4.78
N PHE A 51 3.35 -19.68 4.85
CA PHE A 51 3.73 -20.46 3.66
C PHE A 51 2.60 -20.54 2.65
N GLY A 52 1.38 -20.80 3.11
CA GLY A 52 0.20 -20.84 2.25
C GLY A 52 -0.06 -19.50 1.55
N HIS A 53 0.08 -18.38 2.27
CA HIS A 53 -0.09 -17.04 1.70
C HIS A 53 1.00 -16.72 0.68
N LEU A 54 2.25 -17.07 0.96
CA LEU A 54 3.35 -16.92 -0.01
C LEU A 54 3.09 -17.75 -1.27
N ALA A 55 2.59 -18.99 -1.11
CA ALA A 55 2.21 -19.83 -2.25
C ALA A 55 1.16 -19.13 -3.13
N ILE A 56 0.16 -18.50 -2.53
CA ILE A 56 -0.88 -17.73 -3.25
C ILE A 56 -0.25 -16.55 -4.01
N ILE A 57 0.64 -15.80 -3.37
CA ILE A 57 1.32 -14.64 -4.00
C ILE A 57 2.11 -15.08 -5.23
N PHE A 58 2.90 -16.15 -5.12
CA PHE A 58 3.70 -16.64 -6.24
C PHE A 58 2.84 -17.26 -7.34
N LEU A 59 1.71 -17.89 -6.98
CA LEU A 59 0.73 -18.38 -7.97
C LEU A 59 0.11 -17.20 -8.73
N TRP A 60 -0.24 -16.12 -8.05
CA TRP A 60 -0.75 -14.90 -8.65
C TRP A 60 0.24 -14.29 -9.64
N THR A 61 1.50 -14.16 -9.23
CA THR A 61 2.56 -13.63 -10.10
C THR A 61 2.80 -14.53 -11.31
N SER A 62 2.80 -15.84 -11.10
CA SER A 62 2.86 -16.83 -12.18
C SER A 62 1.70 -16.65 -13.17
N GLY A 63 0.49 -16.45 -12.68
CA GLY A 63 -0.69 -16.21 -13.49
C GLY A 63 -0.57 -14.94 -14.35
N ASN A 64 -0.03 -13.87 -13.80
CA ASN A 64 0.23 -12.64 -14.57
C ASN A 64 1.18 -12.89 -15.73
N LEU A 65 2.31 -13.53 -15.45
CA LEU A 65 3.29 -13.91 -16.48
C LEU A 65 2.67 -14.82 -17.55
N PHE A 66 1.92 -15.82 -17.14
CA PHE A 66 1.29 -16.79 -18.04
C PHE A 66 0.27 -16.12 -18.96
N HIS A 67 -0.62 -15.29 -18.42
CA HIS A 67 -1.66 -14.64 -19.24
C HIS A 67 -1.06 -13.64 -20.22
N VAL A 68 -0.03 -12.91 -19.84
CA VAL A 68 0.67 -12.01 -20.75
C VAL A 68 1.41 -12.80 -21.83
N ALA A 69 2.09 -13.88 -21.47
CA ALA A 69 2.76 -14.73 -22.45
C ALA A 69 1.80 -15.34 -23.49
N TRP A 70 0.62 -15.75 -23.01
CA TRP A 70 -0.38 -16.41 -23.85
C TRP A 70 -1.26 -15.42 -24.64
N GLN A 71 -1.76 -14.38 -23.98
CA GLN A 71 -2.83 -13.51 -24.51
C GLN A 71 -2.38 -12.05 -24.69
N GLY A 72 -1.17 -11.72 -24.26
CA GLY A 72 -0.66 -10.38 -24.33
C GLY A 72 0.06 -10.07 -25.64
N ASN A 73 0.66 -8.89 -25.68
CA ASN A 73 1.40 -8.36 -26.82
C ASN A 73 2.80 -7.88 -26.41
N PHE A 74 3.45 -8.60 -25.48
CA PHE A 74 4.71 -8.15 -24.88
C PHE A 74 5.81 -7.93 -25.93
N GLN A 75 5.98 -8.84 -26.88
CA GLN A 75 7.02 -8.71 -27.92
C GLN A 75 6.77 -7.51 -28.84
N GLN A 76 5.53 -7.24 -29.21
CA GLN A 76 5.17 -6.07 -30.00
C GLN A 76 5.35 -4.77 -29.19
N TRP A 77 4.98 -4.80 -27.92
CA TRP A 77 5.15 -3.65 -27.01
C TRP A 77 6.64 -3.31 -26.84
N VAL A 78 7.51 -4.30 -26.68
CA VAL A 78 8.96 -4.10 -26.54
C VAL A 78 9.55 -3.32 -27.71
N LEU A 79 9.03 -3.52 -28.93
CA LEU A 79 9.48 -2.82 -30.13
C LEU A 79 9.01 -1.37 -30.19
N ASN A 80 7.93 -1.02 -29.52
CA ASN A 80 7.38 0.33 -29.53
C ASN A 80 6.60 0.63 -28.24
N PRO A 81 7.31 0.77 -27.11
CA PRO A 81 6.66 0.88 -25.79
C PRO A 81 5.85 2.16 -25.58
N LEU A 82 6.09 3.21 -26.37
CA LEU A 82 5.35 4.45 -26.27
C LEU A 82 4.04 4.47 -27.04
N LYS A 83 3.86 3.57 -28.02
CA LYS A 83 2.68 3.57 -28.89
C LYS A 83 1.80 2.33 -28.73
N VAL A 84 2.39 1.18 -28.37
CA VAL A 84 1.63 -0.05 -28.17
C VAL A 84 1.07 -0.05 -26.74
N LYS A 85 -0.23 -0.31 -26.59
CA LYS A 85 -0.85 -0.43 -25.27
C LYS A 85 -0.62 -1.83 -24.72
N PRO A 86 -0.14 -1.98 -23.47
CA PRO A 86 0.07 -3.31 -22.89
C PRO A 86 -1.27 -4.00 -22.62
N ILE A 87 -1.31 -5.30 -22.87
CA ILE A 87 -2.48 -6.14 -22.67
C ILE A 87 -2.34 -6.92 -21.37
N ALA A 88 -3.41 -6.94 -20.55
CA ALA A 88 -3.46 -7.73 -19.32
C ALA A 88 -3.81 -9.19 -19.62
N HIS A 89 -4.95 -9.42 -20.25
CA HIS A 89 -5.45 -10.74 -20.61
C HIS A 89 -6.57 -10.62 -21.65
N ALA A 90 -6.94 -11.74 -22.26
CA ALA A 90 -8.11 -11.82 -23.15
C ALA A 90 -9.41 -11.77 -22.37
N ILE A 91 -10.48 -11.37 -23.05
CA ILE A 91 -11.85 -11.39 -22.54
C ILE A 91 -12.59 -12.55 -23.20
N TRP A 92 -13.18 -13.39 -22.37
CA TRP A 92 -14.10 -14.43 -22.80
C TRP A 92 -15.42 -14.28 -22.07
N ASP A 93 -16.33 -13.53 -22.69
CA ASP A 93 -17.65 -13.26 -22.15
C ASP A 93 -18.71 -13.55 -23.22
N PRO A 94 -19.51 -14.63 -23.07
CA PRO A 94 -20.54 -14.99 -24.06
C PRO A 94 -21.66 -13.96 -24.20
N HIS A 95 -21.78 -13.00 -23.28
CA HIS A 95 -22.80 -11.93 -23.32
C HIS A 95 -22.38 -10.77 -24.25
N PHE A 96 -21.13 -10.74 -24.70
CA PHE A 96 -20.65 -9.68 -25.60
C PHE A 96 -21.35 -9.76 -26.94
N GLY A 97 -21.95 -8.61 -27.35
CA GLY A 97 -22.36 -8.42 -28.74
C GLY A 97 -21.19 -8.00 -29.62
N GLN A 98 -21.44 -7.91 -30.94
CA GLN A 98 -20.40 -7.53 -31.89
C GLN A 98 -19.79 -6.17 -31.59
N SER A 99 -20.59 -5.20 -31.14
CA SER A 99 -20.08 -3.88 -30.77
C SER A 99 -19.08 -3.95 -29.61
N ALA A 100 -19.34 -4.79 -28.61
CA ALA A 100 -18.42 -4.99 -27.48
C ALA A 100 -17.16 -5.70 -27.92
N ILE A 101 -17.26 -6.77 -28.71
CA ILE A 101 -16.09 -7.48 -29.28
C ILE A 101 -15.19 -6.49 -30.03
N LYS A 102 -15.78 -5.67 -30.89
CA LYS A 102 -15.05 -4.68 -31.68
C LYS A 102 -14.40 -3.61 -30.78
N ALA A 103 -15.13 -3.07 -29.80
CA ALA A 103 -14.64 -2.02 -28.92
C ALA A 103 -13.46 -2.48 -28.07
N PHE A 104 -13.45 -3.73 -27.60
CA PHE A 104 -12.40 -4.29 -26.77
C PHE A 104 -11.31 -5.01 -27.56
N THR A 105 -11.41 -5.14 -28.90
CA THR A 105 -10.35 -5.67 -29.76
C THR A 105 -9.37 -4.56 -30.08
N ARG A 106 -8.30 -4.50 -29.33
CA ARG A 106 -7.29 -3.42 -29.35
C ARG A 106 -5.93 -3.98 -28.94
N GLY A 107 -4.90 -3.14 -28.92
CA GLY A 107 -3.54 -3.58 -28.58
C GLY A 107 -2.83 -4.36 -29.68
N GLY A 108 -3.34 -4.32 -30.93
CA GLY A 108 -2.75 -5.01 -32.08
C GLY A 108 -3.09 -6.48 -32.19
N VAL A 109 -4.04 -6.97 -31.42
CA VAL A 109 -4.52 -8.37 -31.47
C VAL A 109 -5.89 -8.46 -32.12
N SER A 110 -6.32 -9.68 -32.48
CA SER A 110 -7.57 -9.94 -33.21
C SER A 110 -8.73 -10.45 -32.33
N TYR A 111 -8.61 -10.32 -31.02
CA TYR A 111 -9.60 -10.77 -30.05
C TYR A 111 -9.78 -9.70 -28.96
N PRO A 112 -10.92 -9.70 -28.25
CA PRO A 112 -11.14 -8.70 -27.19
C PRO A 112 -10.20 -8.91 -26.01
N VAL A 113 -9.65 -7.81 -25.50
CA VAL A 113 -8.66 -7.80 -24.43
C VAL A 113 -8.91 -6.66 -23.44
N ASN A 114 -8.39 -6.82 -22.24
CA ASN A 114 -8.24 -5.74 -21.28
C ASN A 114 -6.83 -5.15 -21.35
N ILE A 115 -6.75 -3.83 -21.34
CA ILE A 115 -5.47 -3.11 -21.31
C ILE A 115 -4.90 -3.17 -19.90
N ALA A 116 -3.60 -3.49 -19.78
CA ALA A 116 -2.90 -3.55 -18.51
C ALA A 116 -2.56 -2.14 -18.00
N THR A 117 -2.80 -1.93 -16.71
CA THR A 117 -2.44 -0.69 -16.01
C THR A 117 -1.53 -0.96 -14.79
N SER A 118 -1.00 -2.16 -14.69
CA SER A 118 -0.16 -2.61 -13.57
C SER A 118 1.32 -2.27 -13.72
N GLY A 119 1.77 -1.87 -14.93
CA GLY A 119 3.16 -1.55 -15.19
C GLY A 119 4.09 -2.76 -15.31
N VAL A 120 3.55 -3.97 -15.33
CA VAL A 120 4.40 -5.18 -15.40
C VAL A 120 5.21 -5.29 -16.70
N TYR A 121 4.69 -4.80 -17.85
CA TYR A 121 5.45 -4.78 -19.09
C TYR A 121 6.71 -3.94 -18.96
N HIS A 122 6.59 -2.75 -18.39
CA HIS A 122 7.71 -1.83 -18.14
C HIS A 122 8.73 -2.45 -17.19
N TRP A 123 8.25 -3.07 -16.12
CA TRP A 123 9.08 -3.75 -15.15
C TRP A 123 9.85 -4.91 -15.78
N TRP A 124 9.17 -5.83 -16.45
CA TRP A 124 9.80 -6.99 -17.06
C TRP A 124 10.81 -6.59 -18.14
N TYR A 125 10.46 -5.61 -18.96
CA TYR A 125 11.36 -5.08 -19.98
C TYR A 125 12.63 -4.50 -19.36
N THR A 126 12.50 -3.75 -18.31
CA THR A 126 13.63 -3.11 -17.61
C THR A 126 14.59 -4.15 -17.03
N ILE A 127 14.08 -5.25 -16.47
CA ILE A 127 14.92 -6.29 -15.87
C ILE A 127 15.48 -7.30 -16.87
N GLY A 128 15.18 -7.15 -18.16
CA GLY A 128 15.82 -7.93 -19.22
C GLY A 128 14.95 -8.94 -19.96
N MET A 129 13.67 -9.05 -19.65
CA MET A 129 12.75 -9.94 -20.38
C MET A 129 12.43 -9.36 -21.75
N ARG A 130 12.40 -10.17 -22.79
CA ARG A 130 12.24 -9.72 -24.19
C ARG A 130 11.21 -10.52 -24.99
N THR A 131 10.98 -11.77 -24.65
CA THR A 131 10.17 -12.69 -25.44
C THR A 131 9.06 -13.32 -24.61
N ASN A 132 8.03 -13.84 -25.28
CA ASN A 132 6.98 -14.62 -24.62
C ASN A 132 7.53 -15.88 -23.94
N SER A 133 8.62 -16.44 -24.47
CA SER A 133 9.32 -17.57 -23.84
C SER A 133 9.88 -17.18 -22.46
N ASP A 134 10.45 -15.98 -22.32
CA ASP A 134 10.94 -15.48 -21.04
C ASP A 134 9.81 -15.43 -20.02
N LEU A 135 8.65 -14.92 -20.43
CA LEU A 135 7.47 -14.82 -19.58
C LEU A 135 6.93 -16.21 -19.20
N TYR A 136 6.85 -17.12 -20.18
CA TYR A 136 6.35 -18.47 -19.95
C TYR A 136 7.24 -19.26 -18.98
N TYR A 137 8.55 -19.24 -19.18
CA TYR A 137 9.47 -19.90 -18.25
C TYR A 137 9.49 -19.27 -16.88
N GLY A 138 9.33 -17.95 -16.81
CA GLY A 138 9.12 -17.25 -15.55
C GLY A 138 7.85 -17.71 -14.82
N ALA A 139 6.76 -17.87 -15.57
CA ALA A 139 5.50 -18.39 -15.02
C ALA A 139 5.66 -19.81 -14.47
N LEU A 140 6.33 -20.69 -15.21
CA LEU A 140 6.60 -22.07 -14.77
C LEU A 140 7.47 -22.08 -13.50
N GLY A 141 8.51 -21.25 -13.47
CA GLY A 141 9.41 -21.16 -12.31
C GLY A 141 8.67 -20.74 -11.04
N LEU A 142 7.80 -19.73 -11.15
CA LEU A 142 7.02 -19.26 -10.00
C LEU A 142 5.88 -20.23 -9.62
N LEU A 143 5.32 -20.96 -10.58
CA LEU A 143 4.37 -22.03 -10.28
C LEU A 143 5.03 -23.15 -9.46
N VAL A 144 6.23 -23.56 -9.84
CA VAL A 144 7.03 -24.54 -9.09
C VAL A 144 7.33 -24.01 -7.68
N LEU A 145 7.76 -22.76 -7.59
CA LEU A 145 8.04 -22.13 -6.28
C LEU A 145 6.78 -22.08 -5.41
N SER A 146 5.63 -21.71 -5.98
CA SER A 146 4.35 -21.74 -5.28
C SER A 146 4.05 -23.13 -4.71
N THR A 147 4.26 -24.17 -5.51
CA THR A 147 4.07 -25.56 -5.10
C THR A 147 5.01 -25.96 -3.95
N VAL A 148 6.29 -25.56 -4.07
CA VAL A 148 7.29 -25.81 -3.02
C VAL A 148 6.89 -25.13 -1.70
N LEU A 149 6.41 -23.88 -1.75
CA LEU A 149 5.94 -23.15 -0.57
C LEU A 149 4.70 -23.81 0.05
N LEU A 150 3.78 -24.26 -0.77
CA LEU A 150 2.61 -24.99 -0.28
C LEU A 150 3.02 -26.29 0.41
N PHE A 151 3.94 -27.02 -0.18
CA PHE A 151 4.52 -28.24 0.42
C PHE A 151 5.26 -27.91 1.72
N ALA A 152 6.01 -26.81 1.77
CA ALA A 152 6.71 -26.39 2.99
C ALA A 152 5.73 -26.13 4.15
N GLY A 153 4.59 -25.50 3.87
CA GLY A 153 3.54 -25.30 4.87
C GLY A 153 2.98 -26.62 5.41
N TRP A 154 2.74 -27.58 4.53
CA TRP A 154 2.33 -28.93 4.94
C TRP A 154 3.42 -29.62 5.76
N LEU A 155 4.67 -29.58 5.29
CA LEU A 155 5.81 -30.23 5.94
C LEU A 155 6.01 -29.72 7.37
N HIS A 156 5.94 -28.38 7.57
CA HIS A 156 6.15 -27.77 8.88
C HIS A 156 4.98 -27.98 9.86
N LEU A 157 3.93 -28.67 9.45
CA LEU A 157 2.88 -29.18 10.34
C LEU A 157 3.06 -30.67 10.67
N GLN A 158 4.03 -31.35 10.05
CA GLN A 158 4.34 -32.73 10.40
C GLN A 158 5.12 -32.79 11.74
N PRO A 159 4.89 -33.79 12.60
CA PRO A 159 5.42 -33.76 13.97
C PRO A 159 6.94 -33.57 14.08
N LYS A 160 7.71 -34.18 13.19
CA LYS A 160 9.18 -34.05 13.19
C LYS A 160 9.71 -32.75 12.64
N PHE A 161 8.88 -31.99 11.94
CA PHE A 161 9.27 -30.76 11.26
C PHE A 161 8.61 -29.51 11.83
N ARG A 162 7.84 -29.66 12.93
CA ARG A 162 7.26 -28.51 13.63
C ARG A 162 8.35 -27.82 14.46
N PRO A 163 8.65 -26.54 14.21
CA PRO A 163 9.57 -25.80 15.08
C PRO A 163 8.95 -25.62 16.47
N GLY A 164 9.78 -25.70 17.50
CA GLY A 164 9.35 -25.43 18.86
C GLY A 164 9.17 -23.94 19.15
N LEU A 165 8.50 -23.62 20.25
CA LEU A 165 8.23 -22.23 20.64
C LEU A 165 9.51 -21.40 20.80
N ALA A 166 10.57 -21.99 21.35
CA ALA A 166 11.87 -21.32 21.52
C ALA A 166 12.49 -20.89 20.20
N TRP A 167 12.30 -21.66 19.13
CA TRP A 167 12.77 -21.28 17.80
C TRP A 167 12.06 -20.02 17.30
N PHE A 168 10.75 -19.93 17.47
CA PHE A 168 9.97 -18.74 17.08
C PHE A 168 10.34 -17.49 17.88
N LYS A 169 10.81 -17.65 19.12
CA LYS A 169 11.17 -16.55 20.00
C LYS A 169 12.66 -16.21 19.98
N ASN A 170 13.44 -16.84 19.11
CA ASN A 170 14.86 -16.50 18.93
C ASN A 170 14.99 -15.27 18.02
N ASN A 171 14.84 -14.10 18.63
CA ASN A 171 14.78 -12.82 17.94
C ASN A 171 16.13 -12.41 17.32
N GLU A 172 17.23 -12.64 18.06
CA GLU A 172 18.58 -12.24 17.62
C GLU A 172 18.99 -12.99 16.35
N SER A 173 18.81 -14.31 16.32
CA SER A 173 19.14 -15.11 15.13
C SER A 173 18.27 -14.72 13.94
N ARG A 174 16.97 -14.53 14.16
CA ARG A 174 16.05 -14.16 13.09
C ARG A 174 16.41 -12.79 12.50
N LEU A 175 16.72 -11.79 13.33
CA LEU A 175 17.11 -10.48 12.84
C LEU A 175 18.44 -10.53 12.09
N ASN A 176 19.44 -11.25 12.60
CA ASN A 176 20.71 -11.40 11.90
C ASN A 176 20.51 -12.00 10.50
N HIS A 177 19.72 -13.05 10.39
CA HIS A 177 19.48 -13.73 9.11
C HIS A 177 18.61 -12.91 8.16
N HIS A 178 17.61 -12.19 8.69
CA HIS A 178 16.73 -11.38 7.85
C HIS A 178 17.38 -10.08 7.41
N LEU A 179 18.30 -9.52 8.18
CA LEU A 179 19.12 -8.38 7.74
C LEU A 179 20.18 -8.81 6.74
N SER A 180 21.03 -9.78 7.10
CA SER A 180 22.09 -10.25 6.21
C SER A 180 21.57 -11.01 5.01
N GLY A 181 20.74 -12.02 5.24
CA GLY A 181 20.27 -12.95 4.22
C GLY A 181 19.14 -12.41 3.38
N LEU A 182 18.04 -11.99 4.04
CA LEU A 182 16.85 -11.55 3.33
C LEU A 182 17.05 -10.20 2.63
N PHE A 183 17.62 -9.21 3.32
CA PHE A 183 17.90 -7.90 2.72
C PHE A 183 19.27 -7.85 2.06
N GLY A 184 20.32 -8.26 2.76
CA GLY A 184 21.69 -8.12 2.26
C GLY A 184 22.00 -9.00 1.07
N VAL A 185 21.91 -10.33 1.23
CA VAL A 185 22.24 -11.27 0.16
C VAL A 185 21.25 -11.19 -1.01
N SER A 186 19.96 -10.95 -0.76
CA SER A 186 18.99 -10.77 -1.84
C SER A 186 19.27 -9.51 -2.66
N SER A 187 19.67 -8.42 -2.02
CA SER A 187 20.07 -7.20 -2.73
C SER A 187 21.37 -7.41 -3.51
N LEU A 188 22.30 -8.20 -2.98
CA LEU A 188 23.50 -8.58 -3.69
C LEU A 188 23.18 -9.44 -4.91
N ALA A 189 22.30 -10.41 -4.77
CA ALA A 189 21.85 -11.25 -5.88
C ALA A 189 21.14 -10.42 -6.97
N TRP A 190 20.34 -9.44 -6.55
CA TRP A 190 19.70 -8.52 -7.49
C TRP A 190 20.73 -7.67 -8.24
N THR A 191 21.76 -7.18 -7.55
CA THR A 191 22.88 -6.49 -8.20
C THR A 191 23.53 -7.37 -9.26
N GLY A 192 23.77 -8.64 -8.93
CA GLY A 192 24.31 -9.60 -9.90
C GLY A 192 23.42 -9.75 -11.13
N HIS A 193 22.11 -9.85 -10.94
CA HIS A 193 21.15 -9.88 -12.05
C HIS A 193 21.21 -8.60 -12.89
N LEU A 194 21.21 -7.44 -12.26
CA LEU A 194 21.30 -6.16 -12.98
C LEU A 194 22.57 -6.07 -13.83
N ILE A 195 23.72 -6.42 -13.25
CA ILE A 195 25.00 -6.33 -13.93
C ILE A 195 25.13 -7.37 -15.06
N HIS A 196 24.68 -8.60 -14.82
CA HIS A 196 24.85 -9.70 -15.80
C HIS A 196 23.75 -9.75 -16.85
N VAL A 197 22.53 -9.32 -16.56
CA VAL A 197 21.37 -9.48 -17.45
C VAL A 197 20.75 -8.14 -17.84
N ALA A 198 20.26 -7.36 -16.89
CA ALA A 198 19.43 -6.17 -17.18
C ALA A 198 20.21 -5.09 -17.93
N ILE A 199 21.39 -4.72 -17.46
CA ILE A 199 22.23 -3.71 -18.11
C ILE A 199 22.68 -4.18 -19.51
N PRO A 200 23.22 -5.40 -19.70
CA PRO A 200 23.52 -5.90 -21.02
C PRO A 200 22.31 -5.91 -21.97
N GLU A 201 21.14 -6.33 -21.51
CA GLU A 201 19.92 -6.31 -22.34
C GLU A 201 19.53 -4.89 -22.75
N SER A 202 19.71 -3.91 -21.86
CA SER A 202 19.47 -2.49 -22.19
C SER A 202 20.40 -1.96 -23.26
N ARG A 203 21.52 -2.63 -23.50
CA ARG A 203 22.55 -2.30 -24.50
C ARG A 203 22.50 -3.16 -25.75
N GLY A 204 21.45 -3.99 -25.89
CA GLY A 204 21.27 -4.83 -27.06
C GLY A 204 21.93 -6.19 -27.02
N GLN A 205 22.58 -6.57 -25.91
CA GLN A 205 23.11 -7.91 -25.71
C GLN A 205 22.01 -8.84 -25.21
N HIS A 206 21.98 -10.05 -25.73
CA HIS A 206 20.98 -11.05 -25.34
C HIS A 206 21.62 -12.05 -24.38
N ILE A 207 21.24 -11.96 -23.08
CA ILE A 207 21.81 -12.79 -22.02
C ILE A 207 20.78 -13.78 -21.51
N ARG A 208 21.10 -15.06 -21.58
CA ARG A 208 20.28 -16.17 -21.09
C ARG A 208 21.16 -17.19 -20.36
N TRP A 209 20.53 -18.22 -19.83
CA TRP A 209 21.23 -19.28 -19.08
C TRP A 209 22.28 -20.02 -19.89
N ASP A 210 22.17 -20.02 -21.22
CA ASP A 210 23.11 -20.69 -22.09
C ASP A 210 24.38 -19.87 -22.42
N ASN A 211 24.41 -18.58 -22.14
CA ASN A 211 25.53 -17.70 -22.48
C ASN A 211 25.98 -16.75 -21.35
N PHE A 212 25.32 -16.74 -20.19
CA PHE A 212 25.65 -15.74 -19.15
C PHE A 212 27.06 -15.96 -18.57
N ILE A 213 27.55 -17.19 -18.48
CA ILE A 213 28.88 -17.50 -17.96
C ILE A 213 29.97 -17.01 -18.91
N SER A 214 29.76 -17.13 -20.21
CA SER A 214 30.72 -16.73 -21.23
C SER A 214 30.67 -15.23 -21.58
N THR A 215 29.68 -14.48 -21.05
CA THR A 215 29.54 -13.05 -21.32
C THR A 215 29.98 -12.27 -20.10
N VAL A 216 31.11 -11.57 -20.22
CA VAL A 216 31.70 -10.79 -19.13
C VAL A 216 30.97 -9.45 -19.04
N PRO A 217 30.45 -9.06 -17.84
CA PRO A 217 29.69 -7.81 -17.69
C PRO A 217 30.51 -6.54 -17.90
N HIS A 218 31.80 -6.58 -17.59
CA HIS A 218 32.71 -5.45 -17.75
C HIS A 218 34.00 -5.91 -18.42
N PRO A 219 34.56 -5.12 -19.37
CA PRO A 219 35.77 -5.52 -20.11
C PRO A 219 36.95 -5.88 -19.24
N GLU A 220 37.12 -5.22 -18.10
CA GLU A 220 38.21 -5.46 -17.14
C GLU A 220 37.92 -6.63 -16.20
N GLY A 221 36.76 -7.23 -16.26
CA GLY A 221 36.35 -8.33 -15.38
C GLY A 221 36.38 -7.95 -13.92
N LEU A 222 36.88 -8.85 -13.07
CA LEU A 222 36.98 -8.66 -11.61
C LEU A 222 38.28 -8.01 -11.16
N THR A 223 39.22 -7.74 -12.05
CA THR A 223 40.51 -7.13 -11.70
C THR A 223 40.36 -5.79 -10.97
N PRO A 224 39.51 -4.84 -11.41
CA PRO A 224 39.31 -3.59 -10.66
C PRO A 224 38.78 -3.80 -9.25
N PHE A 225 37.93 -4.78 -9.05
CA PHE A 225 37.37 -5.08 -7.74
C PHE A 225 38.45 -5.55 -6.76
N PHE A 226 39.26 -6.53 -7.16
CA PHE A 226 40.25 -7.12 -6.29
C PHE A 226 41.50 -6.23 -6.10
N THR A 227 41.74 -5.29 -7.00
CA THR A 227 42.85 -4.34 -6.90
C THR A 227 42.48 -3.02 -6.23
N GLY A 228 41.20 -2.87 -5.83
CA GLY A 228 40.72 -1.63 -5.20
C GLY A 228 40.51 -0.46 -6.17
N ASN A 229 40.58 -0.70 -7.47
CA ASN A 229 40.40 0.32 -8.50
C ASN A 229 38.94 0.36 -8.97
N TRP A 230 38.04 0.59 -8.03
CA TRP A 230 36.58 0.50 -8.25
C TRP A 230 36.05 1.56 -9.21
N GLY A 231 36.72 2.71 -9.30
CA GLY A 231 36.31 3.78 -10.22
C GLY A 231 36.26 3.35 -11.68
N VAL A 232 36.96 2.29 -12.06
CA VAL A 232 36.93 1.73 -13.40
C VAL A 232 35.51 1.26 -13.79
N TYR A 233 34.73 0.77 -12.83
CA TYR A 233 33.38 0.32 -13.09
C TYR A 233 32.38 1.45 -13.39
N ALA A 234 32.74 2.69 -13.09
CA ALA A 234 31.94 3.87 -13.42
C ALA A 234 32.39 4.58 -14.70
N GLU A 235 33.51 4.17 -15.29
CA GLU A 235 34.05 4.79 -16.51
C GLU A 235 33.21 4.41 -17.74
N ASN A 236 33.07 5.34 -18.67
CA ASN A 236 32.35 5.16 -19.92
C ASN A 236 30.89 4.73 -19.70
N PRO A 237 30.07 5.55 -19.01
CA PRO A 237 28.65 5.27 -18.85
C PRO A 237 27.88 5.41 -20.17
N ASP A 238 26.64 4.94 -20.20
CA ASP A 238 25.73 5.21 -21.30
C ASP A 238 25.61 6.72 -21.50
N THR A 239 25.54 7.15 -22.76
CA THR A 239 25.44 8.57 -23.09
C THR A 239 23.99 9.03 -23.15
N ALA A 240 23.79 10.35 -23.23
CA ALA A 240 22.47 10.94 -23.39
C ALA A 240 21.78 10.51 -24.71
N GLN A 241 22.54 9.98 -25.68
CA GLN A 241 22.03 9.50 -26.97
C GLN A 241 21.72 7.98 -26.94
N HIS A 242 21.84 7.33 -25.78
CA HIS A 242 21.58 5.91 -25.69
C HIS A 242 20.12 5.57 -26.04
N ILE A 243 19.94 4.66 -26.99
CA ILE A 243 18.63 4.09 -27.31
C ILE A 243 18.49 2.78 -26.57
N PHE A 244 17.58 2.74 -25.60
CA PHE A 244 17.38 1.62 -24.68
C PHE A 244 17.06 0.34 -25.47
N GLY A 245 17.70 -0.75 -25.08
CA GLY A 245 17.58 -2.03 -25.79
C GLY A 245 18.50 -2.16 -26.99
N THR A 246 19.36 -1.19 -27.26
CA THR A 246 20.32 -1.20 -28.38
C THR A 246 21.71 -0.79 -27.92
N SER A 247 22.70 -1.04 -28.79
CA SER A 247 24.10 -0.62 -28.54
C SER A 247 24.36 0.84 -28.91
N GLN A 248 23.40 1.53 -29.53
CA GLN A 248 23.55 2.92 -29.95
C GLN A 248 23.67 3.84 -28.72
N GLY A 249 24.81 4.49 -28.58
CA GLY A 249 25.09 5.35 -27.43
C GLY A 249 25.37 4.62 -26.12
N ALA A 250 25.47 3.28 -26.14
CA ALA A 250 25.76 2.49 -24.96
C ALA A 250 27.21 2.65 -24.49
N GLY A 251 27.41 2.53 -23.19
CA GLY A 251 28.73 2.51 -22.57
C GLY A 251 29.11 1.12 -22.08
N THR A 252 30.09 1.06 -21.20
CA THR A 252 30.58 -0.16 -20.56
C THR A 252 30.50 -0.11 -19.03
N ALA A 253 30.21 1.04 -18.43
CA ALA A 253 30.08 1.17 -16.99
C ALA A 253 28.96 0.27 -16.44
N ILE A 254 29.16 -0.25 -15.25
CA ILE A 254 28.19 -1.13 -14.57
C ILE A 254 27.71 -0.58 -13.22
N LEU A 255 28.52 0.26 -12.59
CA LEU A 255 28.22 0.85 -11.26
C LEU A 255 28.55 2.32 -11.35
N THR A 256 27.51 3.17 -11.31
CA THR A 256 27.67 4.62 -11.46
C THR A 256 26.94 5.39 -10.36
N PHE A 257 27.09 6.68 -10.37
CA PHE A 257 26.31 7.59 -9.56
C PHE A 257 26.06 8.85 -10.41
N LEU A 258 25.31 8.66 -11.50
CA LEU A 258 25.06 9.70 -12.49
C LEU A 258 24.00 10.71 -12.02
N GLY A 259 23.02 10.24 -11.25
CA GLY A 259 21.85 11.06 -10.90
C GLY A 259 20.93 11.33 -12.09
N GLY A 260 19.73 11.80 -11.81
CA GLY A 260 18.76 12.11 -12.84
C GLY A 260 18.23 10.88 -13.58
N PHE A 261 17.76 11.12 -14.80
CA PHE A 261 17.05 10.10 -15.57
C PHE A 261 17.71 9.86 -16.93
N HIS A 262 17.57 8.63 -17.41
CA HIS A 262 17.90 8.27 -18.80
C HIS A 262 16.98 9.06 -19.73
N PRO A 263 17.53 9.83 -20.68
CA PRO A 263 16.72 10.78 -21.48
C PRO A 263 15.60 10.13 -22.31
N GLN A 264 15.82 8.93 -22.87
CA GLN A 264 14.80 8.26 -23.66
C GLN A 264 13.72 7.61 -22.79
N THR A 265 14.13 6.84 -21.79
CA THR A 265 13.19 6.05 -20.97
C THR A 265 12.51 6.86 -19.90
N GLN A 266 13.06 8.02 -19.54
CA GLN A 266 12.58 8.86 -18.42
C GLN A 266 12.52 8.08 -17.11
N SER A 267 13.46 7.16 -16.92
CA SER A 267 13.64 6.39 -15.70
C SER A 267 15.07 6.55 -15.19
N MET A 268 15.28 6.20 -13.93
CA MET A 268 16.62 6.23 -13.33
C MET A 268 17.58 5.30 -14.11
N TRP A 269 18.85 5.64 -14.13
CA TRP A 269 19.88 4.82 -14.77
C TRP A 269 19.98 3.47 -14.10
N LEU A 270 20.01 2.38 -14.88
CA LEU A 270 20.17 1.02 -14.34
C LEU A 270 21.52 0.85 -13.62
N THR A 271 22.57 1.52 -14.10
CA THR A 271 23.89 1.50 -13.44
C THR A 271 23.86 2.18 -12.06
N ASP A 272 23.06 3.20 -11.87
CA ASP A 272 22.82 3.83 -10.56
C ASP A 272 22.03 2.88 -9.64
N ILE A 273 21.02 2.22 -10.17
CA ILE A 273 20.20 1.24 -9.43
C ILE A 273 21.06 0.05 -9.00
N ALA A 274 21.96 -0.44 -9.87
CA ALA A 274 22.87 -1.53 -9.55
C ALA A 274 23.85 -1.14 -8.43
N HIS A 275 24.41 0.05 -8.48
CA HIS A 275 25.30 0.56 -7.45
C HIS A 275 24.58 0.75 -6.11
N HIS A 276 23.33 1.26 -6.14
CA HIS A 276 22.48 1.37 -4.96
C HIS A 276 22.29 0.01 -4.27
N HIS A 277 21.88 -1.01 -5.03
CA HIS A 277 21.60 -2.32 -4.45
C HIS A 277 22.87 -3.03 -3.97
N LEU A 278 24.01 -2.79 -4.62
CA LEU A 278 25.30 -3.28 -4.13
C LEU A 278 25.69 -2.61 -2.80
N ALA A 279 25.58 -1.28 -2.74
CA ALA A 279 25.99 -0.54 -1.55
C ALA A 279 25.12 -0.88 -0.33
N ILE A 280 23.79 -0.92 -0.50
CA ILE A 280 22.89 -1.30 0.59
C ILE A 280 23.05 -2.77 0.99
N ALA A 281 23.39 -3.65 0.04
CA ALA A 281 23.65 -5.06 0.34
C ALA A 281 24.78 -5.21 1.35
N ILE A 282 25.87 -4.50 1.13
CA ILE A 282 27.04 -4.52 2.04
C ILE A 282 26.63 -4.01 3.42
N VAL A 283 25.89 -2.89 3.48
CA VAL A 283 25.42 -2.31 4.75
C VAL A 283 24.55 -3.31 5.51
N PHE A 284 23.60 -3.97 4.84
CA PHE A 284 22.72 -4.94 5.49
C PHE A 284 23.45 -6.21 5.93
N ILE A 285 24.42 -6.68 5.14
CA ILE A 285 25.23 -7.84 5.53
C ILE A 285 26.00 -7.53 6.82
N PHE A 286 26.61 -6.35 6.92
CA PHE A 286 27.27 -5.92 8.17
C PHE A 286 26.26 -5.77 9.31
N ALA A 287 25.12 -5.14 9.07
CA ALA A 287 24.08 -4.94 10.07
C ALA A 287 23.54 -6.27 10.63
N GLY A 288 23.51 -7.31 9.81
CA GLY A 288 23.08 -8.65 10.22
C GLY A 288 24.06 -9.39 11.13
N HIS A 289 25.17 -8.76 11.51
CA HIS A 289 26.13 -9.28 12.50
C HIS A 289 26.01 -8.58 13.86
N MET A 290 24.95 -7.82 14.07
CA MET A 290 24.78 -7.00 15.27
C MET A 290 24.43 -7.84 16.51
N TYR A 291 23.64 -8.90 16.36
CA TYR A 291 23.04 -9.58 17.49
C TYR A 291 23.78 -10.86 17.88
N ARG A 292 23.81 -11.14 19.18
CA ARG A 292 24.49 -12.32 19.75
C ARG A 292 23.65 -13.57 19.53
N THR A 293 24.28 -14.59 18.98
CA THR A 293 23.70 -15.92 18.79
C THR A 293 24.56 -16.98 19.51
N ASN A 294 25.36 -17.77 18.78
CA ASN A 294 26.07 -18.93 19.34
C ASN A 294 27.56 -18.68 19.65
N TRP A 295 28.11 -17.50 19.34
CA TRP A 295 29.56 -17.28 19.39
C TRP A 295 30.01 -16.24 20.42
N GLY A 296 29.12 -15.78 21.29
CA GLY A 296 29.48 -14.84 22.37
C GLY A 296 29.63 -13.39 21.97
N ILE A 297 29.82 -13.09 20.69
CA ILE A 297 29.90 -11.71 20.18
C ILE A 297 28.54 -11.20 19.76
N GLY A 298 28.35 -9.89 19.84
CA GLY A 298 27.12 -9.23 19.43
C GLY A 298 26.27 -8.78 20.62
N HIS A 299 25.13 -8.16 20.28
CA HIS A 299 24.22 -7.59 21.27
C HIS A 299 23.07 -8.53 21.61
N SER A 300 22.65 -8.51 22.87
CA SER A 300 21.36 -9.02 23.29
C SER A 300 20.33 -7.91 23.17
N MET A 301 19.22 -8.14 22.46
CA MET A 301 18.15 -7.16 22.33
C MET A 301 17.57 -6.78 23.69
N LYS A 302 17.41 -7.77 24.57
CA LYS A 302 16.93 -7.51 25.93
C LYS A 302 17.89 -6.59 26.69
N GLU A 303 19.19 -6.84 26.63
CA GLU A 303 20.19 -5.99 27.29
C GLU A 303 20.20 -4.56 26.74
N ILE A 304 20.04 -4.39 25.43
CA ILE A 304 19.96 -3.06 24.83
C ILE A 304 18.78 -2.29 25.40
N LEU A 305 17.61 -2.90 25.38
CA LEU A 305 16.38 -2.25 25.85
C LEU A 305 16.45 -1.95 27.35
N ASP A 306 16.88 -2.92 28.15
CA ASP A 306 16.94 -2.77 29.61
C ASP A 306 17.99 -1.75 30.07
N ALA A 307 19.03 -1.52 29.28
CA ALA A 307 20.07 -0.54 29.55
C ALA A 307 19.64 0.91 29.19
N HIS A 308 18.64 1.08 28.32
CA HIS A 308 18.20 2.40 27.88
C HIS A 308 17.12 2.97 28.81
N VAL A 309 17.57 3.39 29.95
CA VAL A 309 16.77 4.06 30.99
C VAL A 309 17.38 5.45 31.23
N PRO A 310 16.76 6.53 30.73
CA PRO A 310 17.29 7.88 30.92
C PRO A 310 17.41 8.26 32.38
N PRO A 311 18.42 9.08 32.76
CA PRO A 311 18.62 9.46 34.13
C PRO A 311 17.53 10.40 34.66
N ARG A 312 17.43 10.47 35.99
CA ARG A 312 16.49 11.33 36.73
C ARG A 312 15.00 10.98 36.50
N GLY A 313 14.71 9.75 36.07
CA GLY A 313 13.33 9.30 35.87
C GLY A 313 12.58 9.98 34.72
N ARG A 314 13.29 10.55 33.75
CA ARG A 314 12.68 11.28 32.62
C ARG A 314 11.69 10.44 31.84
N LEU A 315 12.00 9.15 31.63
CA LEU A 315 11.09 8.18 31.02
C LEU A 315 10.73 7.05 31.99
N GLY A 316 10.76 7.31 33.30
CA GLY A 316 10.50 6.30 34.31
C GLY A 316 11.50 5.16 34.25
N ALA A 317 11.02 3.92 34.14
CA ALA A 317 11.84 2.73 33.93
C ALA A 317 12.37 2.61 32.50
N GLY A 318 12.11 3.57 31.63
CA GLY A 318 12.57 3.59 30.25
C GLY A 318 12.07 2.42 29.43
N HIS A 319 12.98 1.71 28.79
CA HIS A 319 12.63 0.62 27.87
C HIS A 319 12.63 -0.76 28.54
N ARG A 320 12.75 -0.83 29.85
CA ARG A 320 12.67 -2.11 30.58
C ARG A 320 11.32 -2.78 30.40
N GLY A 321 11.35 -4.10 30.19
CA GLY A 321 10.14 -4.89 29.98
C GLY A 321 9.61 -4.91 28.55
N LEU A 322 10.14 -4.06 27.67
CA LEU A 322 9.66 -4.00 26.27
C LEU A 322 10.10 -5.22 25.46
N PHE A 323 11.25 -5.82 25.76
CA PHE A 323 11.66 -7.04 25.09
C PHE A 323 10.63 -8.15 25.29
N GLU A 324 10.24 -8.39 26.53
CA GLU A 324 9.23 -9.39 26.88
C GLU A 324 7.88 -9.03 26.28
N THR A 325 7.50 -7.78 26.34
CA THR A 325 6.22 -7.29 25.80
C THR A 325 6.12 -7.56 24.30
N ILE A 326 7.16 -7.27 23.54
CA ILE A 326 7.17 -7.50 22.09
C ILE A 326 7.29 -8.98 21.77
N THR A 327 8.22 -9.68 22.44
CA THR A 327 8.49 -11.09 22.16
C THR A 327 7.29 -11.99 22.48
N ASN A 328 6.53 -11.65 23.50
CA ASN A 328 5.40 -12.46 23.96
C ASN A 328 4.05 -12.03 23.39
N SER A 329 4.01 -11.02 22.54
CA SER A 329 2.78 -10.58 21.89
C SER A 329 2.92 -10.59 20.36
N LEU A 330 2.18 -11.48 19.72
CA LEU A 330 2.07 -11.49 18.26
C LEU A 330 1.33 -10.27 17.74
N HIS A 331 0.35 -9.74 18.49
CA HIS A 331 -0.37 -8.52 18.09
C HIS A 331 0.54 -7.29 18.12
N MET A 332 1.43 -7.17 19.10
CA MET A 332 2.43 -6.10 19.13
C MET A 332 3.35 -6.18 17.91
N GLN A 333 3.87 -7.37 17.60
CA GLN A 333 4.74 -7.59 16.44
C GLN A 333 4.01 -7.30 15.14
N LEU A 334 2.77 -7.78 15.00
CA LEU A 334 1.96 -7.54 13.80
C LEU A 334 1.62 -6.06 13.65
N GLY A 335 1.29 -5.36 14.73
CA GLY A 335 1.04 -3.93 14.70
C GLY A 335 2.27 -3.14 14.24
N LEU A 336 3.45 -3.47 14.74
CA LEU A 336 4.70 -2.85 14.32
C LEU A 336 5.03 -3.15 12.85
N ALA A 337 4.85 -4.40 12.42
CA ALA A 337 5.07 -4.80 11.03
C ALA A 337 4.13 -4.09 10.07
N LEU A 338 2.83 -4.03 10.40
CA LEU A 338 1.82 -3.34 9.58
C LEU A 338 2.11 -1.84 9.47
N ALA A 339 2.52 -1.20 10.57
CA ALA A 339 2.91 0.21 10.55
C ALA A 339 4.12 0.44 9.64
N SER A 340 5.15 -0.39 9.77
CA SER A 340 6.35 -0.29 8.93
C SER A 340 6.03 -0.50 7.46
N VAL A 341 5.25 -1.53 7.13
CA VAL A 341 4.86 -1.83 5.74
C VAL A 341 3.90 -0.78 5.20
N GLY A 342 3.02 -0.24 6.04
CA GLY A 342 2.13 0.87 5.67
C GLY A 342 2.89 2.12 5.26
N VAL A 343 3.87 2.53 6.07
CA VAL A 343 4.76 3.65 5.74
C VAL A 343 5.56 3.36 4.47
N ALA A 344 6.14 2.16 4.36
CA ALA A 344 6.91 1.76 3.18
C ALA A 344 6.04 1.75 1.90
N THR A 345 4.79 1.33 1.99
CA THR A 345 3.86 1.29 0.85
C THR A 345 3.48 2.70 0.38
N SER A 346 3.24 3.63 1.32
CA SER A 346 3.03 5.03 0.97
C SER A 346 4.30 5.65 0.37
N LEU A 347 5.47 5.31 0.91
CA LEU A 347 6.75 5.75 0.36
C LEU A 347 6.95 5.23 -1.07
N VAL A 348 6.58 3.98 -1.36
CA VAL A 348 6.59 3.43 -2.72
C VAL A 348 5.71 4.26 -3.64
N ALA A 349 4.49 4.60 -3.23
CA ALA A 349 3.61 5.45 -4.02
C ALA A 349 4.26 6.81 -4.33
N GLN A 350 4.81 7.47 -3.30
CA GLN A 350 5.43 8.79 -3.45
C GLN A 350 6.70 8.75 -4.30
N HIS A 351 7.54 7.75 -4.14
CA HIS A 351 8.82 7.67 -4.84
C HIS A 351 8.70 7.08 -6.23
N MET A 352 7.77 6.16 -6.46
CA MET A 352 7.65 5.48 -7.74
C MET A 352 7.21 6.41 -8.89
N TYR A 353 6.34 7.40 -8.60
CA TYR A 353 5.96 8.36 -9.63
C TYR A 353 7.01 9.46 -9.84
N ALA A 354 7.66 9.91 -8.75
CA ALA A 354 8.62 11.02 -8.79
C ALA A 354 9.98 10.59 -9.31
N LEU A 355 10.37 9.33 -9.01
CA LEU A 355 11.64 8.73 -9.40
C LEU A 355 11.35 7.41 -10.14
N PRO A 356 10.89 7.48 -11.40
CA PRO A 356 10.53 6.26 -12.14
C PRO A 356 11.71 5.33 -12.28
N SER A 357 11.55 4.06 -11.89
CA SER A 357 12.62 3.05 -11.96
C SER A 357 12.50 2.13 -13.17
N TYR A 358 11.36 2.16 -13.87
CA TYR A 358 11.11 1.26 -15.01
C TYR A 358 10.99 2.04 -16.30
N ALA A 359 11.63 1.52 -17.35
CA ALA A 359 11.72 2.14 -18.65
C ALA A 359 10.33 2.42 -19.25
N PHE A 360 10.13 3.66 -19.73
CA PHE A 360 8.93 4.14 -20.42
C PHE A 360 7.66 4.22 -19.57
N MET A 361 7.71 3.85 -18.28
CA MET A 361 6.54 3.88 -17.40
C MET A 361 6.07 5.32 -17.12
N ALA A 362 6.98 6.28 -17.03
CA ALA A 362 6.66 7.68 -16.76
C ALA A 362 5.70 8.30 -17.79
N LYS A 363 5.67 7.78 -19.01
CA LYS A 363 4.79 8.24 -20.09
C LYS A 363 3.50 7.42 -20.22
N ASP A 364 3.37 6.34 -19.47
CA ASP A 364 2.11 5.59 -19.39
C ASP A 364 1.28 6.17 -18.24
N TYR A 365 0.50 7.20 -18.55
CA TYR A 365 -0.19 8.01 -17.54
C TYR A 365 -1.25 7.23 -16.78
N VAL A 366 -1.96 6.33 -17.43
CA VAL A 366 -2.96 5.48 -16.77
C VAL A 366 -2.30 4.57 -15.75
N THR A 367 -1.17 3.97 -16.12
CA THR A 367 -0.37 3.13 -15.21
C THR A 367 0.13 3.92 -14.01
N GLN A 368 0.64 5.13 -14.24
CA GLN A 368 1.10 6.00 -13.15
C GLN A 368 -0.05 6.34 -12.18
N ALA A 369 -1.20 6.72 -12.71
CA ALA A 369 -2.38 7.04 -11.89
C ALA A 369 -2.87 5.81 -11.12
N ALA A 370 -2.92 4.64 -11.76
CA ALA A 370 -3.36 3.40 -11.14
C ALA A 370 -2.42 2.95 -10.02
N LEU A 371 -1.12 2.99 -10.25
CA LEU A 371 -0.12 2.55 -9.27
C LEU A 371 -0.08 3.48 -8.05
N TYR A 372 -0.10 4.79 -8.26
CA TYR A 372 -0.12 5.74 -7.15
C TYR A 372 -1.36 5.54 -6.27
N THR A 373 -2.53 5.51 -6.89
CA THR A 373 -3.81 5.34 -6.19
C THR A 373 -3.84 4.01 -5.43
N HIS A 374 -3.46 2.92 -6.09
CA HIS A 374 -3.40 1.57 -5.50
C HIS A 374 -2.53 1.54 -4.25
N HIS A 375 -1.29 2.02 -4.34
CA HIS A 375 -0.35 1.94 -3.23
C HIS A 375 -0.75 2.84 -2.05
N GLN A 376 -1.34 4.00 -2.31
CA GLN A 376 -1.87 4.85 -1.23
C GLN A 376 -3.05 4.21 -0.51
N TYR A 377 -3.98 3.58 -1.23
CA TYR A 377 -5.10 2.88 -0.60
C TYR A 377 -4.63 1.70 0.26
N ILE A 378 -3.72 0.89 -0.27
CA ILE A 378 -3.14 -0.23 0.52
C ILE A 378 -2.44 0.30 1.78
N ALA A 379 -1.66 1.37 1.66
CA ALA A 379 -0.99 1.98 2.81
C ALA A 379 -1.97 2.42 3.88
N GLY A 380 -3.10 3.01 3.51
CA GLY A 380 -4.15 3.41 4.44
C GLY A 380 -4.73 2.22 5.20
N PHE A 381 -5.06 1.14 4.50
CA PHE A 381 -5.55 -0.10 5.13
C PHE A 381 -4.51 -0.70 6.10
N LEU A 382 -3.25 -0.74 5.69
CA LEU A 382 -2.17 -1.27 6.53
C LEU A 382 -1.98 -0.44 7.81
N MET A 383 -2.03 0.89 7.73
CA MET A 383 -1.91 1.76 8.89
C MET A 383 -3.07 1.58 9.86
N VAL A 384 -4.30 1.49 9.37
CA VAL A 384 -5.47 1.22 10.23
C VAL A 384 -5.33 -0.16 10.88
N GLY A 385 -4.91 -1.17 10.14
CA GLY A 385 -4.63 -2.51 10.67
C GLY A 385 -3.56 -2.50 11.76
N ALA A 386 -2.53 -1.68 11.62
CA ALA A 386 -1.47 -1.54 12.61
C ALA A 386 -2.01 -1.07 13.96
N PHE A 387 -2.84 -0.03 13.96
CA PHE A 387 -3.44 0.48 15.19
C PHE A 387 -4.52 -0.45 15.74
N ALA A 388 -5.27 -1.14 14.87
CA ALA A 388 -6.22 -2.16 15.31
C ALA A 388 -5.51 -3.27 16.12
N HIS A 389 -4.40 -3.79 15.62
CA HIS A 389 -3.61 -4.78 16.33
C HIS A 389 -2.90 -4.22 17.56
N GLY A 390 -2.54 -2.94 17.54
CA GLY A 390 -2.08 -2.23 18.74
C GLY A 390 -3.14 -2.20 19.84
N ALA A 391 -4.39 -1.95 19.49
CA ALA A 391 -5.53 -1.99 20.43
C ALA A 391 -5.81 -3.42 20.92
N ILE A 392 -5.73 -4.41 20.04
CA ILE A 392 -5.89 -5.83 20.42
C ILE A 392 -4.78 -6.24 21.41
N PHE A 393 -3.55 -5.77 21.18
CA PHE A 393 -2.45 -5.98 22.13
C PHE A 393 -2.83 -5.46 23.52
N PHE A 394 -3.33 -4.25 23.64
CA PHE A 394 -3.72 -3.68 24.92
C PHE A 394 -4.84 -4.46 25.60
N VAL A 395 -5.77 -5.03 24.85
CA VAL A 395 -6.86 -5.84 25.39
C VAL A 395 -6.39 -7.24 25.82
N ARG A 396 -5.59 -7.90 24.97
CA ARG A 396 -5.27 -9.33 25.14
C ARG A 396 -3.92 -9.59 25.77
N ASP A 397 -2.91 -8.78 25.47
CA ASP A 397 -1.50 -9.14 25.72
C ASP A 397 -0.75 -8.17 26.64
N TYR A 398 -1.32 -7.00 26.95
CA TYR A 398 -0.66 -6.04 27.83
C TYR A 398 -0.66 -6.53 29.27
N ASP A 399 0.55 -6.62 29.86
CA ASP A 399 0.76 -7.00 31.24
C ASP A 399 1.31 -5.80 32.02
N PRO A 400 0.53 -5.23 32.94
CA PRO A 400 0.97 -4.10 33.76
C PRO A 400 2.19 -4.41 34.65
N GLU A 401 2.37 -5.65 35.07
CA GLU A 401 3.49 -6.04 35.91
C GLU A 401 4.81 -6.04 35.15
N VAL A 402 4.80 -6.47 33.89
CA VAL A 402 5.98 -6.42 33.00
C VAL A 402 6.32 -4.98 32.61
N ASN A 403 5.31 -4.13 32.52
CA ASN A 403 5.42 -2.76 32.04
C ASN A 403 5.29 -1.76 33.20
N GLU A 404 5.94 -2.02 34.32
CA GLU A 404 5.88 -1.13 35.48
C GLU A 404 6.67 0.16 35.22
N ASN A 405 5.95 1.27 35.10
CA ASN A 405 6.50 2.62 34.91
C ASN A 405 7.48 2.75 33.72
N ASN A 406 7.42 1.85 32.73
CA ASN A 406 8.21 2.00 31.52
C ASN A 406 7.53 2.97 30.53
N VAL A 407 8.14 3.17 29.36
CA VAL A 407 7.62 4.12 28.37
C VAL A 407 6.20 3.78 27.91
N LEU A 408 5.86 2.50 27.82
CA LEU A 408 4.52 2.05 27.40
C LEU A 408 3.46 2.35 28.48
N ALA A 409 3.75 2.01 29.73
CA ALA A 409 2.86 2.31 30.85
C ALA A 409 2.65 3.82 30.99
N ARG A 410 3.68 4.62 30.74
CA ARG A 410 3.61 6.08 30.83
C ARG A 410 2.73 6.68 29.74
N MET A 411 2.63 6.06 28.58
CA MET A 411 1.66 6.46 27.54
C MET A 411 0.22 6.30 28.06
N LEU A 412 -0.09 5.19 28.71
CA LEU A 412 -1.40 4.98 29.32
C LEU A 412 -1.67 5.97 30.47
N GLN A 413 -0.64 6.35 31.21
CA GLN A 413 -0.78 7.27 32.36
C GLN A 413 -1.15 8.70 31.96
N HIS A 414 -0.79 9.15 30.77
CA HIS A 414 -1.14 10.48 30.29
C HIS A 414 -1.98 10.45 29.01
N LYS A 415 -2.77 9.39 28.84
CA LYS A 415 -3.63 9.21 27.66
C LYS A 415 -4.59 10.37 27.42
N GLU A 416 -5.12 10.96 28.49
CA GLU A 416 -6.01 12.12 28.39
C GLU A 416 -5.32 13.31 27.74
N ALA A 417 -4.06 13.56 28.08
CA ALA A 417 -3.28 14.62 27.45
C ALA A 417 -3.02 14.34 25.96
N ILE A 418 -2.68 13.10 25.61
CA ILE A 418 -2.45 12.70 24.22
C ILE A 418 -3.72 12.89 23.40
N ILE A 419 -4.83 12.35 23.86
CA ILE A 419 -6.12 12.37 23.15
C ILE A 419 -6.65 13.81 23.05
N SER A 420 -6.58 14.59 24.13
CA SER A 420 -7.05 15.97 24.12
C SER A 420 -6.25 16.86 23.17
N HIS A 421 -4.94 16.67 23.07
CA HIS A 421 -4.12 17.43 22.12
C HIS A 421 -4.38 17.04 20.68
N LEU A 422 -4.59 15.75 20.40
CA LEU A 422 -5.03 15.30 19.08
C LEU A 422 -6.39 15.86 18.72
N SER A 423 -7.31 15.93 19.68
CA SER A 423 -8.61 16.55 19.48
C SER A 423 -8.48 18.04 19.17
N TRP A 424 -7.66 18.75 19.93
CA TRP A 424 -7.42 20.18 19.69
C TRP A 424 -6.85 20.43 18.29
N VAL A 425 -5.81 19.73 17.90
CA VAL A 425 -5.18 19.95 16.58
C VAL A 425 -6.13 19.56 15.44
N SER A 426 -6.95 18.53 15.63
CA SER A 426 -7.96 18.12 14.64
C SER A 426 -9.02 19.22 14.48
N LEU A 427 -9.50 19.82 15.57
CA LEU A 427 -10.42 20.94 15.52
C LEU A 427 -9.77 22.17 14.89
N PHE A 428 -8.54 22.48 15.29
CA PHE A 428 -7.80 23.61 14.73
C PHE A 428 -7.65 23.48 13.20
N LEU A 429 -7.17 22.33 12.74
CA LEU A 429 -6.97 22.07 11.31
C LEU A 429 -8.30 22.05 10.55
N GLY A 430 -9.35 21.47 11.16
CA GLY A 430 -10.68 21.42 10.55
C GLY A 430 -11.26 22.81 10.33
N PHE A 431 -11.30 23.65 11.34
CA PHE A 431 -11.84 25.00 11.23
C PHE A 431 -11.02 25.87 10.28
N HIS A 432 -9.70 25.83 10.39
CA HIS A 432 -8.85 26.72 9.58
C HIS A 432 -8.75 26.26 8.13
N THR A 433 -8.72 24.98 7.86
CA THR A 433 -8.68 24.48 6.49
C THR A 433 -10.03 24.66 5.79
N LEU A 434 -11.13 24.21 6.43
CA LEU A 434 -12.47 24.36 5.88
C LEU A 434 -12.84 25.83 5.74
N GLY A 435 -12.50 26.64 6.75
CA GLY A 435 -12.77 28.08 6.71
C GLY A 435 -12.10 28.79 5.54
N LEU A 436 -10.84 28.44 5.25
CA LEU A 436 -10.13 28.99 4.10
C LEU A 436 -10.78 28.59 2.78
N TYR A 437 -11.14 27.32 2.63
CA TYR A 437 -11.84 26.85 1.42
C TYR A 437 -13.18 27.54 1.24
N ILE A 438 -13.99 27.65 2.31
CA ILE A 438 -15.29 28.31 2.24
C ILE A 438 -15.15 29.80 1.96
N HIS A 439 -14.20 30.49 2.57
CA HIS A 439 -13.89 31.87 2.29
C HIS A 439 -13.60 32.06 0.80
N ASN A 440 -12.75 31.19 0.25
CA ASN A 440 -12.38 31.27 -1.17
C ASN A 440 -13.57 30.94 -2.09
N ASP A 441 -14.40 29.96 -1.74
CA ASP A 441 -15.61 29.67 -2.49
C ASP A 441 -16.58 30.86 -2.50
N VAL A 442 -16.78 31.52 -1.37
CA VAL A 442 -17.64 32.70 -1.29
C VAL A 442 -17.07 33.85 -2.14
N CYS A 443 -15.78 34.10 -2.07
CA CYS A 443 -15.15 35.13 -2.87
C CYS A 443 -15.31 34.90 -4.37
N VAL A 444 -15.09 33.68 -4.81
CA VAL A 444 -15.24 33.32 -6.23
C VAL A 444 -16.73 33.40 -6.63
N ALA A 445 -17.63 32.89 -5.81
CA ALA A 445 -19.07 32.93 -6.05
C ALA A 445 -19.62 34.36 -6.16
N PHE A 446 -19.04 35.32 -5.41
CA PHE A 446 -19.46 36.73 -5.43
C PHE A 446 -18.70 37.55 -6.46
N GLY A 447 -17.91 36.92 -7.32
CA GLY A 447 -17.18 37.62 -8.38
C GLY A 447 -15.95 38.38 -7.89
N THR A 448 -15.41 38.04 -6.75
CA THR A 448 -14.24 38.67 -6.16
C THR A 448 -13.10 37.69 -5.88
N PRO A 449 -12.57 36.97 -6.92
CA PRO A 449 -11.51 35.99 -6.74
C PRO A 449 -10.23 36.58 -6.17
N GLU A 450 -10.02 37.90 -6.32
CA GLU A 450 -8.86 38.61 -5.75
C GLU A 450 -8.90 38.68 -4.21
N LYS A 451 -10.05 38.43 -3.59
CA LYS A 451 -10.20 38.42 -2.14
C LYS A 451 -9.93 37.06 -1.52
N GLN A 452 -9.58 36.07 -2.31
CA GLN A 452 -9.23 34.76 -1.77
C GLN A 452 -8.05 34.87 -0.80
N ILE A 453 -8.03 34.00 0.21
CA ILE A 453 -6.87 33.85 1.10
C ILE A 453 -5.99 32.75 0.51
N LEU A 454 -4.82 33.14 0.00
CA LEU A 454 -3.91 32.28 -0.74
C LEU A 454 -2.55 32.27 -0.05
N PHE A 455 -2.31 31.26 0.78
CA PHE A 455 -1.02 31.10 1.44
C PHE A 455 -0.04 30.37 0.53
N GLU A 456 1.13 30.97 0.33
CA GLU A 456 2.24 30.31 -0.35
C GLU A 456 2.86 29.25 0.56
N PRO A 457 3.10 28.03 0.08
CA PRO A 457 3.74 26.97 0.86
C PRO A 457 5.26 27.17 0.93
N VAL A 458 5.70 28.29 1.49
CA VAL A 458 7.10 28.72 1.44
C VAL A 458 8.09 27.77 2.11
N PHE A 459 7.64 27.05 3.17
CA PHE A 459 8.51 26.08 3.82
C PHE A 459 8.79 24.88 2.91
N ALA A 460 7.78 24.37 2.23
CA ALA A 460 7.94 23.28 1.27
C ALA A 460 8.71 23.72 0.04
N GLN A 461 8.49 24.95 -0.45
CA GLN A 461 9.27 25.57 -1.52
C GLN A 461 10.75 25.68 -1.14
N PHE A 462 11.03 26.06 0.10
CA PHE A 462 12.40 26.09 0.61
C PHE A 462 13.06 24.70 0.63
N ILE A 463 12.31 23.66 1.03
CA ILE A 463 12.80 22.28 0.98
C ILE A 463 13.11 21.85 -0.45
N GLN A 464 12.25 22.18 -1.40
CA GLN A 464 12.51 21.93 -2.82
C GLN A 464 13.75 22.69 -3.31
N ALA A 465 13.93 23.92 -2.89
CA ALA A 465 15.12 24.72 -3.23
C ALA A 465 16.39 24.12 -2.61
N ALA A 466 16.32 23.67 -1.37
CA ALA A 466 17.44 22.97 -0.72
C ALA A 466 17.81 21.67 -1.47
N SER A 467 16.84 21.05 -2.14
CA SER A 467 17.04 19.84 -2.95
C SER A 467 17.52 20.16 -4.39
N GLY A 468 17.63 21.43 -4.76
CA GLY A 468 18.18 21.83 -6.06
C GLY A 468 17.27 22.65 -6.95
N LYS A 469 15.99 22.82 -6.59
CA LYS A 469 15.06 23.58 -7.42
C LYS A 469 15.36 25.08 -7.39
N THR A 470 15.55 25.68 -8.56
CA THR A 470 15.94 27.08 -8.68
C THR A 470 14.76 28.03 -8.91
N LEU A 471 13.56 27.50 -9.15
CA LEU A 471 12.38 28.28 -9.52
C LEU A 471 12.02 29.36 -8.50
N TYR A 472 12.17 29.08 -7.22
CA TYR A 472 11.72 29.98 -6.14
C TYR A 472 12.76 31.03 -5.75
N GLY A 473 14.00 30.94 -6.23
CA GLY A 473 15.04 31.93 -5.99
C GLY A 473 15.68 31.93 -4.61
N PHE A 474 15.55 30.85 -3.82
CA PHE A 474 16.11 30.79 -2.46
C PHE A 474 17.64 30.72 -2.40
N ASP A 475 18.30 30.18 -3.41
CA ASP A 475 19.77 30.03 -3.46
C ASP A 475 20.34 29.38 -2.18
N VAL A 476 19.88 28.15 -1.89
CA VAL A 476 20.21 27.42 -0.66
C VAL A 476 20.61 25.99 -0.97
N LEU A 477 21.63 25.47 -0.29
CA LEU A 477 22.15 24.11 -0.45
C LEU A 477 22.34 23.73 -1.92
N LEU A 478 21.64 22.72 -2.45
CA LEU A 478 21.84 22.25 -3.83
C LEU A 478 21.41 23.25 -4.91
N SER A 479 20.55 24.21 -4.59
CA SER A 479 20.21 25.29 -5.54
C SER A 479 21.25 26.40 -5.58
N SER A 480 22.20 26.41 -4.65
CA SER A 480 23.31 27.36 -4.61
C SER A 480 24.58 26.71 -5.16
N SER A 481 25.17 27.29 -6.21
CA SER A 481 26.41 26.76 -6.79
C SER A 481 27.64 26.90 -5.88
N THR A 482 27.54 27.72 -4.84
CA THR A 482 28.65 28.02 -3.93
C THR A 482 28.56 27.31 -2.58
N SER A 483 27.49 26.58 -2.32
CA SER A 483 27.33 25.83 -1.07
C SER A 483 28.31 24.66 -1.01
N ALA A 484 28.67 24.25 0.21
CA ALA A 484 29.56 23.11 0.43
C ALA A 484 28.97 21.81 -0.17
N ALA A 485 27.64 21.63 -0.05
CA ALA A 485 26.95 20.46 -0.60
C ALA A 485 27.05 20.42 -2.13
N SER A 486 26.82 21.54 -2.80
CA SER A 486 26.92 21.63 -4.26
C SER A 486 28.33 21.43 -4.77
N VAL A 487 29.32 22.03 -4.11
CA VAL A 487 30.72 21.87 -4.50
C VAL A 487 31.15 20.40 -4.34
N ALA A 488 30.79 19.77 -3.22
CA ALA A 488 31.16 18.38 -2.95
C ALA A 488 30.55 17.37 -3.94
N SER A 489 29.34 17.62 -4.43
CA SER A 489 28.60 16.71 -5.30
C SER A 489 28.64 17.09 -6.79
N SER A 490 29.27 18.22 -7.13
CA SER A 490 29.25 18.81 -8.46
C SER A 490 29.83 17.94 -9.58
N LYS A 491 30.72 17.01 -9.23
CA LYS A 491 31.38 16.11 -10.21
C LYS A 491 30.80 14.69 -10.16
N ILE A 492 29.76 14.45 -9.39
CA ILE A 492 29.18 13.12 -9.18
C ILE A 492 27.73 13.14 -9.69
N TRP A 493 26.76 13.07 -8.81
CA TRP A 493 25.34 12.94 -9.14
C TRP A 493 24.62 14.28 -9.34
N LEU A 494 25.20 15.40 -8.89
CA LEU A 494 24.49 16.68 -8.88
C LEU A 494 24.10 17.20 -10.28
N PRO A 495 24.95 17.13 -11.32
CA PRO A 495 24.55 17.65 -12.64
C PRO A 495 23.32 16.94 -13.21
N GLY A 496 23.27 15.62 -13.12
CA GLY A 496 22.10 14.85 -13.57
C GLY A 496 20.86 15.12 -12.73
N TRP A 497 21.02 15.25 -11.44
CA TRP A 497 19.93 15.59 -10.52
C TRP A 497 19.37 17.00 -10.80
N MET A 498 20.24 17.99 -10.99
CA MET A 498 19.83 19.37 -11.29
C MET A 498 19.06 19.46 -12.61
N GLU A 499 19.47 18.71 -13.61
CA GLU A 499 18.73 18.64 -14.86
C GLU A 499 17.34 18.06 -14.64
N ALA A 500 17.22 16.96 -13.89
CA ALA A 500 15.94 16.32 -13.61
C ALA A 500 14.99 17.22 -12.81
N ILE A 501 15.45 17.78 -11.70
CA ILE A 501 14.61 18.57 -10.80
C ILE A 501 14.15 19.91 -11.41
N ASN A 502 14.94 20.47 -12.32
CA ASN A 502 14.65 21.78 -12.94
C ASN A 502 14.08 21.70 -14.36
N SER A 503 13.94 20.49 -14.93
CA SER A 503 13.54 20.35 -16.35
C SER A 503 12.09 20.75 -16.62
N GLY A 504 11.20 20.61 -15.66
CA GLY A 504 9.76 20.83 -15.84
C GLY A 504 9.06 19.77 -16.73
N LYS A 505 9.76 18.70 -17.09
CA LYS A 505 9.24 17.66 -18.01
C LYS A 505 8.89 16.36 -17.32
N ASN A 506 9.07 16.27 -16.02
CA ASN A 506 8.83 15.08 -15.21
C ASN A 506 8.03 15.43 -13.95
N SER A 507 7.76 14.44 -13.12
CA SER A 507 6.99 14.61 -11.87
C SER A 507 7.87 14.79 -10.62
N LEU A 508 9.18 14.95 -10.79
CA LEU A 508 10.10 15.12 -9.67
C LEU A 508 9.97 16.54 -9.10
N PHE A 509 9.61 16.64 -7.84
CA PHE A 509 9.44 17.91 -7.12
C PHE A 509 8.65 18.93 -7.94
N LEU A 510 7.39 18.64 -8.21
CA LEU A 510 6.49 19.52 -8.94
C LEU A 510 6.36 20.86 -8.23
N SER A 511 6.20 21.93 -9.01
CA SER A 511 5.98 23.28 -8.47
C SER A 511 4.71 23.33 -7.63
N ILE A 512 4.80 23.97 -6.49
CA ILE A 512 3.70 24.05 -5.51
C ILE A 512 3.31 25.50 -5.25
N GLY A 513 2.01 25.73 -5.04
CA GLY A 513 1.43 27.02 -4.80
C GLY A 513 0.31 26.98 -3.76
N PRO A 514 -0.58 28.03 -3.72
CA PRO A 514 -1.65 28.10 -2.70
C PRO A 514 -2.63 26.93 -2.68
N GLY A 515 -2.98 26.39 -3.83
CA GLY A 515 -3.84 25.19 -3.90
C GLY A 515 -3.20 23.99 -3.22
N ASP A 516 -1.90 23.82 -3.38
CA ASP A 516 -1.11 22.78 -2.73
C ASP A 516 -1.04 22.97 -1.21
N PHE A 517 -0.91 24.22 -0.76
CA PHE A 517 -0.95 24.55 0.66
C PHE A 517 -2.26 24.09 1.30
N LEU A 518 -3.37 24.44 0.70
CA LEU A 518 -4.70 24.12 1.23
C LEU A 518 -4.95 22.61 1.30
N VAL A 519 -4.64 21.87 0.22
CA VAL A 519 -4.89 20.44 0.18
C VAL A 519 -3.95 19.66 1.09
N HIS A 520 -2.70 20.10 1.26
CA HIS A 520 -1.80 19.50 2.25
C HIS A 520 -2.33 19.66 3.67
N HIS A 521 -2.96 20.80 3.98
CA HIS A 521 -3.55 21.01 5.31
C HIS A 521 -4.85 20.22 5.49
N ALA A 522 -5.63 20.00 4.42
CA ALA A 522 -6.75 19.05 4.45
C ALA A 522 -6.26 17.62 4.73
N ILE A 523 -5.16 17.21 4.11
CA ILE A 523 -4.54 15.91 4.35
C ILE A 523 -4.03 15.81 5.80
N ALA A 524 -3.37 16.86 6.29
CA ALA A 524 -2.94 16.93 7.67
C ALA A 524 -4.12 16.78 8.65
N LEU A 525 -5.24 17.43 8.37
CA LEU A 525 -6.49 17.24 9.12
C LEU A 525 -6.91 15.77 9.10
N GLY A 526 -6.98 15.17 7.93
CA GLY A 526 -7.41 13.78 7.79
C GLY A 526 -6.51 12.80 8.55
N LEU A 527 -5.19 12.99 8.48
CA LEU A 527 -4.22 12.18 9.21
C LEU A 527 -4.37 12.33 10.72
N HIS A 528 -4.55 13.56 11.21
CA HIS A 528 -4.72 13.82 12.65
C HIS A 528 -6.05 13.25 13.19
N VAL A 529 -7.15 13.41 12.46
CA VAL A 529 -8.44 12.85 12.88
C VAL A 529 -8.41 11.33 12.89
N THR A 530 -7.88 10.71 11.84
CA THR A 530 -7.75 9.25 11.77
C THR A 530 -6.87 8.73 12.91
N THR A 531 -5.77 9.41 13.18
CA THR A 531 -4.87 9.09 14.29
C THR A 531 -5.55 9.28 15.63
N LEU A 532 -6.32 10.34 15.80
CA LEU A 532 -7.11 10.58 17.01
C LEU A 532 -8.02 9.40 17.33
N ILE A 533 -8.77 8.94 16.33
CA ILE A 533 -9.72 7.84 16.49
C ILE A 533 -8.97 6.54 16.88
N LEU A 534 -7.89 6.24 16.18
CA LEU A 534 -7.13 5.01 16.39
C LEU A 534 -6.35 5.02 17.71
N VAL A 535 -5.72 6.13 18.06
CA VAL A 535 -4.97 6.28 19.33
C VAL A 535 -5.92 6.28 20.50
N LYS A 536 -7.04 7.00 20.39
CA LYS A 536 -8.09 6.97 21.43
C LYS A 536 -8.59 5.54 21.63
N GLY A 537 -8.86 4.82 20.54
CA GLY A 537 -9.29 3.42 20.60
C GLY A 537 -8.28 2.51 21.30
N ALA A 538 -7.00 2.69 21.04
CA ALA A 538 -5.94 1.89 21.64
C ALA A 538 -5.71 2.25 23.14
N LEU A 539 -5.65 3.52 23.47
CA LEU A 539 -5.38 3.97 24.83
C LEU A 539 -6.57 3.75 25.78
N ASP A 540 -7.79 3.74 25.26
CA ASP A 540 -9.00 3.44 26.02
C ASP A 540 -9.43 1.96 25.87
N ALA A 541 -8.67 1.14 25.16
CA ALA A 541 -9.05 -0.25 24.89
C ALA A 541 -9.22 -1.09 26.16
N ARG A 542 -8.42 -0.83 27.19
CA ARG A 542 -8.49 -1.54 28.48
C ARG A 542 -9.58 -0.99 29.39
N GLY A 543 -9.89 0.27 29.26
CA GLY A 543 -10.90 0.92 30.08
C GLY A 543 -10.88 2.42 29.90
N SER A 544 -12.02 3.04 30.21
CA SER A 544 -12.24 4.47 30.18
C SER A 544 -13.06 4.88 31.40
N LYS A 545 -13.28 6.17 31.59
CA LYS A 545 -14.17 6.65 32.66
C LYS A 545 -15.57 6.08 32.50
N LEU A 546 -16.07 6.02 31.28
CA LEU A 546 -17.43 5.52 30.98
C LEU A 546 -17.54 4.01 31.20
N MET A 547 -16.49 3.24 30.89
CA MET A 547 -16.44 1.79 31.06
C MET A 547 -15.07 1.36 31.57
N PRO A 548 -14.84 1.38 32.89
CA PRO A 548 -13.49 1.10 33.46
C PRO A 548 -12.98 -0.31 33.26
N ASP A 549 -13.87 -1.27 33.12
CA ASP A 549 -13.57 -2.71 32.97
C ASP A 549 -13.69 -3.22 31.53
N LYS A 550 -13.47 -2.35 30.55
CA LYS A 550 -13.63 -2.67 29.12
C LYS A 550 -12.82 -3.88 28.69
N LYS A 551 -11.61 -4.05 29.23
CA LYS A 551 -10.72 -5.17 28.91
C LYS A 551 -11.36 -6.54 29.20
N ASP A 552 -12.26 -6.62 30.16
CA ASP A 552 -12.91 -7.88 30.55
C ASP A 552 -13.96 -8.33 29.52
N PHE A 553 -14.38 -7.45 28.64
CA PHE A 553 -15.36 -7.73 27.59
C PHE A 553 -14.71 -8.07 26.23
N GLY A 554 -13.39 -8.02 26.15
CA GLY A 554 -12.63 -8.29 24.94
C GLY A 554 -12.48 -7.08 24.02
N TYR A 555 -11.92 -7.35 22.84
CA TYR A 555 -11.68 -6.33 21.83
C TYR A 555 -12.97 -5.89 21.15
N SER A 556 -13.83 -6.84 20.79
CA SER A 556 -15.04 -6.64 20.00
C SER A 556 -16.28 -7.06 20.79
N PHE A 557 -17.12 -6.09 21.10
CA PHE A 557 -18.44 -6.31 21.72
C PHE A 557 -19.36 -5.15 21.30
N PRO A 558 -20.69 -5.35 21.32
CA PRO A 558 -21.60 -4.35 20.75
C PRO A 558 -21.67 -3.05 21.55
N CYS A 559 -21.80 -3.14 22.86
CA CYS A 559 -21.95 -1.99 23.77
C CYS A 559 -21.98 -2.48 25.24
N ASP A 560 -22.25 -1.57 26.17
CA ASP A 560 -22.46 -1.87 27.58
C ASP A 560 -23.86 -1.42 28.04
N GLY A 561 -24.83 -1.38 27.12
CA GLY A 561 -26.21 -1.05 27.39
C GLY A 561 -26.58 0.42 27.26
N PRO A 562 -27.88 0.76 27.44
CA PRO A 562 -28.38 2.13 27.31
C PRO A 562 -28.15 2.99 28.54
N GLY A 563 -27.65 2.40 29.63
CA GLY A 563 -27.31 3.13 30.86
C GLY A 563 -26.13 4.08 30.63
N ARG A 564 -25.89 4.93 31.65
CA ARG A 564 -24.83 5.94 31.61
C ARG A 564 -24.90 6.87 30.39
N GLY A 565 -26.11 7.12 29.91
CA GLY A 565 -26.36 7.97 28.75
C GLY A 565 -26.25 7.25 27.39
N GLY A 566 -26.01 5.94 27.40
CA GLY A 566 -25.78 5.13 26.23
C GLY A 566 -24.30 4.81 26.04
N THR A 567 -24.03 3.59 25.56
CA THR A 567 -22.66 3.08 25.40
C THR A 567 -22.42 2.50 24.02
N CYS A 568 -23.13 2.99 23.01
CA CYS A 568 -22.92 2.54 21.64
C CYS A 568 -21.48 2.81 21.20
N GLU A 569 -20.89 1.89 20.46
CA GLU A 569 -19.57 2.03 19.85
C GLU A 569 -18.44 2.29 20.86
N ILE A 570 -18.55 1.70 22.06
CA ILE A 570 -17.58 1.90 23.13
C ILE A 570 -16.36 0.96 23.01
N SER A 571 -16.48 -0.16 22.30
CA SER A 571 -15.39 -1.13 22.17
C SER A 571 -14.23 -0.59 21.32
N ALA A 572 -13.03 -1.13 21.54
CA ALA A 572 -11.88 -0.78 20.74
C ALA A 572 -12.07 -1.17 19.25
N TRP A 573 -12.81 -2.25 18.98
CA TRP A 573 -13.17 -2.61 17.62
C TRP A 573 -13.97 -1.50 16.92
N ASP A 574 -14.85 -0.83 17.65
CA ASP A 574 -15.65 0.27 17.10
C ASP A 574 -14.79 1.50 16.76
N ALA A 575 -13.69 1.71 17.46
CA ALA A 575 -12.71 2.73 17.06
C ALA A 575 -12.07 2.40 15.71
N PHE A 576 -11.68 1.14 15.48
CA PHE A 576 -11.26 0.67 14.17
C PHE A 576 -12.34 0.95 13.11
N TYR A 577 -13.57 0.58 13.38
CA TYR A 577 -14.71 0.79 12.51
C TYR A 577 -14.87 2.27 12.11
N LEU A 578 -14.84 3.18 13.07
CA LEU A 578 -14.97 4.61 12.80
C LEU A 578 -13.76 5.20 12.07
N ALA A 579 -12.56 4.71 12.38
CA ALA A 579 -11.33 5.18 11.72
C ALA A 579 -11.29 4.83 10.24
N MET A 580 -11.90 3.71 9.84
CA MET A 580 -11.95 3.31 8.43
C MET A 580 -12.64 4.35 7.55
N PHE A 581 -13.70 5.00 8.03
CA PHE A 581 -14.37 6.06 7.28
C PHE A 581 -13.44 7.27 7.06
N TRP A 582 -12.71 7.66 8.09
CA TRP A 582 -11.77 8.77 7.98
C TRP A 582 -10.54 8.41 7.15
N MET A 583 -10.06 7.20 7.22
CA MET A 583 -8.95 6.74 6.39
C MET A 583 -9.33 6.81 4.91
N LEU A 584 -10.50 6.29 4.53
CA LEU A 584 -10.97 6.34 3.14
C LEU A 584 -11.13 7.78 2.66
N ASN A 585 -11.71 8.65 3.50
CA ASN A 585 -11.86 10.07 3.21
C ASN A 585 -10.50 10.74 2.96
N THR A 586 -9.52 10.49 3.83
CA THR A 586 -8.18 11.09 3.73
C THR A 586 -7.45 10.62 2.47
N ILE A 587 -7.47 9.31 2.20
CA ILE A 587 -6.84 8.75 1.00
C ILE A 587 -7.56 9.23 -0.26
N GLY A 588 -8.86 9.46 -0.19
CA GLY A 588 -9.61 10.11 -1.27
C GLY A 588 -9.04 11.51 -1.57
N TRP A 589 -8.80 12.32 -0.55
CA TRP A 589 -8.19 13.65 -0.71
C TRP A 589 -6.79 13.58 -1.30
N VAL A 590 -5.96 12.66 -0.81
CA VAL A 590 -4.60 12.45 -1.31
C VAL A 590 -4.60 12.10 -2.80
N THR A 591 -5.46 11.17 -3.20
CA THR A 591 -5.49 10.65 -4.56
C THR A 591 -6.21 11.59 -5.54
N PHE A 592 -7.21 12.34 -5.09
CA PHE A 592 -7.81 13.42 -5.88
C PHE A 592 -6.75 14.48 -6.21
N TYR A 593 -6.01 14.91 -5.20
CA TYR A 593 -4.95 15.91 -5.36
C TYR A 593 -3.89 15.44 -6.35
N TRP A 594 -3.33 14.26 -6.14
CA TRP A 594 -2.32 13.71 -7.03
C TRP A 594 -2.84 13.60 -8.47
N HIS A 595 -4.04 13.05 -8.64
CA HIS A 595 -4.61 12.78 -9.96
C HIS A 595 -4.95 14.06 -10.71
N TRP A 596 -5.61 15.02 -10.07
CA TRP A 596 -5.96 16.27 -10.73
C TRP A 596 -4.72 17.07 -11.11
N LYS A 597 -3.78 17.21 -10.19
CA LYS A 597 -2.53 17.93 -10.47
C LYS A 597 -1.79 17.29 -11.64
N HIS A 598 -1.65 15.97 -11.66
CA HIS A 598 -0.97 15.27 -12.75
C HIS A 598 -1.72 15.34 -14.07
N MET A 599 -3.03 15.23 -14.09
CA MET A 599 -3.82 15.38 -15.31
C MET A 599 -3.61 16.78 -15.94
N THR A 600 -3.56 17.81 -15.14
CA THR A 600 -3.33 19.18 -15.64
C THR A 600 -1.89 19.36 -16.14
N ILE A 601 -0.92 18.77 -15.48
CA ILE A 601 0.49 18.80 -15.91
C ILE A 601 0.66 18.04 -17.23
N TRP A 602 0.15 16.81 -17.30
CA TRP A 602 0.24 15.98 -18.49
C TRP A 602 -0.49 16.60 -19.67
N GLY A 603 -1.56 17.33 -19.41
CA GLY A 603 -2.32 18.07 -20.43
C GLY A 603 -1.71 19.40 -20.84
N GLY A 604 -0.59 19.80 -20.26
CA GLY A 604 0.05 21.08 -20.55
C GLY A 604 -0.71 22.31 -20.04
N ASN A 605 -1.58 22.15 -19.03
CA ASN A 605 -2.43 23.20 -18.46
C ASN A 605 -2.37 23.20 -16.93
N ALA A 606 -1.18 23.34 -16.37
CA ALA A 606 -0.97 23.41 -14.92
C ALA A 606 -1.76 24.54 -14.26
N ALA A 607 -2.04 25.62 -14.98
CA ALA A 607 -2.83 26.73 -14.47
C ALA A 607 -4.24 26.34 -14.07
N ALA A 608 -4.84 25.35 -14.72
CA ALA A 608 -6.18 24.87 -14.37
C ALA A 608 -6.24 24.36 -12.93
N PHE A 609 -5.25 23.57 -12.49
CA PHE A 609 -5.15 23.15 -11.10
C PHE A 609 -4.85 24.34 -10.19
N ASN A 610 -3.86 25.16 -10.53
CA ASN A 610 -3.41 26.25 -9.66
C ASN A 610 -4.51 27.28 -9.38
N GLU A 611 -5.37 27.56 -10.36
CA GLU A 611 -6.44 28.56 -10.25
C GLU A 611 -7.70 28.01 -9.59
N SER A 612 -8.02 26.73 -9.79
CA SER A 612 -9.29 26.16 -9.37
C SER A 612 -9.19 25.29 -8.09
N SER A 613 -8.00 24.93 -7.67
CA SER A 613 -7.80 24.08 -6.49
C SER A 613 -7.91 24.81 -5.15
N THR A 614 -8.00 26.13 -5.17
CA THR A 614 -8.07 26.95 -3.97
C THR A 614 -9.47 27.07 -3.38
N TYR A 615 -10.49 26.57 -4.07
CA TYR A 615 -11.87 26.56 -3.60
C TYR A 615 -12.55 25.25 -4.00
N ILE A 616 -13.54 24.82 -3.22
CA ILE A 616 -14.15 23.48 -3.34
C ILE A 616 -14.89 23.30 -4.66
N MET A 617 -15.59 24.34 -5.15
CA MET A 617 -16.30 24.23 -6.42
C MET A 617 -15.37 23.89 -7.59
N GLY A 618 -14.13 24.35 -7.55
CA GLY A 618 -13.13 24.00 -8.55
C GLY A 618 -12.85 22.50 -8.59
N TRP A 619 -12.73 21.86 -7.43
CA TRP A 619 -12.56 20.42 -7.33
C TRP A 619 -13.76 19.65 -7.89
N LEU A 620 -14.96 20.09 -7.56
CA LEU A 620 -16.19 19.47 -8.04
C LEU A 620 -16.37 19.64 -9.54
N ARG A 621 -16.22 20.86 -10.04
CA ARG A 621 -16.47 21.22 -11.43
C ARG A 621 -15.34 20.81 -12.37
N ASP A 622 -14.12 21.27 -12.06
CA ASP A 622 -12.99 21.18 -13.00
C ASP A 622 -12.22 19.87 -12.88
N TYR A 623 -12.37 19.16 -11.76
CA TYR A 623 -11.80 17.83 -11.60
C TYR A 623 -12.86 16.74 -11.85
N LEU A 624 -13.87 16.64 -10.98
CA LEU A 624 -14.82 15.51 -11.03
C LEU A 624 -15.75 15.61 -12.23
N TRP A 625 -16.41 16.74 -12.40
CA TRP A 625 -17.39 16.91 -13.47
C TRP A 625 -16.74 16.93 -14.85
N LEU A 626 -15.76 17.78 -15.04
CA LEU A 626 -15.12 17.98 -16.35
C LEU A 626 -14.45 16.71 -16.87
N ASN A 627 -13.85 15.91 -15.99
CA ASN A 627 -13.15 14.69 -16.35
C ASN A 627 -14.03 13.44 -16.33
N SER A 628 -15.31 13.55 -16.05
CA SER A 628 -16.24 12.41 -16.00
C SER A 628 -16.80 12.01 -17.37
N SER A 629 -16.65 12.86 -18.38
CA SER A 629 -17.22 12.62 -19.70
C SER A 629 -16.81 11.27 -20.33
N PRO A 630 -15.53 10.88 -20.35
CA PRO A 630 -15.16 9.57 -20.90
C PRO A 630 -15.81 8.40 -20.17
N LEU A 631 -15.98 8.50 -18.86
CA LEU A 631 -16.63 7.48 -18.05
C LEU A 631 -18.14 7.41 -18.36
N ILE A 632 -18.83 8.54 -18.29
CA ILE A 632 -20.28 8.62 -18.44
C ILE A 632 -20.70 8.19 -19.84
N ASN A 633 -19.92 8.53 -20.85
CA ASN A 633 -20.17 8.18 -22.25
C ASN A 633 -19.62 6.81 -22.66
N GLY A 634 -19.23 5.98 -21.69
CA GLY A 634 -18.74 4.62 -21.96
C GLY A 634 -19.77 3.74 -22.68
N TYR A 635 -21.05 3.94 -22.42
CA TYR A 635 -22.14 3.32 -23.18
C TYR A 635 -23.38 4.19 -23.15
N ASN A 636 -24.15 4.12 -24.24
CA ASN A 636 -25.47 4.79 -24.38
C ASN A 636 -26.32 4.02 -25.39
N SER A 637 -27.51 4.50 -25.66
CA SER A 637 -28.45 3.83 -26.60
C SER A 637 -27.92 3.73 -28.03
N LEU A 638 -26.95 4.55 -28.40
CA LEU A 638 -26.34 4.59 -29.75
C LEU A 638 -25.13 3.64 -29.86
N GLY A 639 -24.58 3.19 -28.76
CA GLY A 639 -23.41 2.32 -28.79
C GLY A 639 -22.60 2.35 -27.50
N MET A 640 -21.43 1.71 -27.55
CA MET A 640 -20.52 1.61 -26.42
C MET A 640 -19.06 1.66 -26.92
N ASN A 641 -18.16 1.88 -26.01
CA ASN A 641 -16.72 1.87 -26.27
C ASN A 641 -15.97 1.10 -25.17
N ALA A 642 -14.67 1.10 -25.20
CA ALA A 642 -13.85 0.36 -24.26
C ALA A 642 -13.90 0.89 -22.82
N GLN A 643 -14.53 2.04 -22.58
CA GLN A 643 -14.78 2.57 -21.24
C GLN A 643 -16.09 2.02 -20.63
N SER A 644 -16.84 1.21 -21.36
CA SER A 644 -18.15 0.70 -20.89
C SER A 644 -18.03 -0.12 -19.60
N VAL A 645 -16.97 -0.89 -19.43
CA VAL A 645 -16.73 -1.66 -18.21
C VAL A 645 -16.55 -0.74 -17.01
N TRP A 646 -15.85 0.38 -17.19
CA TRP A 646 -15.64 1.38 -16.13
C TRP A 646 -16.93 2.13 -15.79
N ALA A 647 -17.71 2.50 -16.79
CA ALA A 647 -19.03 3.13 -16.59
C ALA A 647 -19.95 2.22 -15.79
N TRP A 648 -20.00 0.92 -16.13
CA TRP A 648 -20.81 -0.06 -15.41
C TRP A 648 -20.30 -0.26 -13.97
N MET A 649 -19.01 -0.38 -13.78
CA MET A 649 -18.38 -0.52 -12.47
C MET A 649 -18.59 0.73 -11.60
N PHE A 650 -18.61 1.90 -12.20
CA PHE A 650 -18.88 3.16 -11.49
C PHE A 650 -20.29 3.16 -10.89
N LEU A 651 -21.30 2.73 -11.66
CA LEU A 651 -22.67 2.57 -11.16
C LEU A 651 -22.76 1.47 -10.10
N PHE A 652 -22.13 0.33 -10.35
CA PHE A 652 -22.07 -0.77 -9.41
C PHE A 652 -21.43 -0.34 -8.08
N GLY A 653 -20.34 0.42 -8.13
CA GLY A 653 -19.69 0.96 -6.95
C GLY A 653 -20.61 1.86 -6.12
N HIS A 654 -21.37 2.74 -6.79
CA HIS A 654 -22.35 3.57 -6.10
C HIS A 654 -23.43 2.74 -5.42
N LEU A 655 -23.92 1.69 -6.09
CA LEU A 655 -24.94 0.80 -5.52
C LEU A 655 -24.41 0.08 -4.29
N ILE A 656 -23.20 -0.45 -4.34
CA ILE A 656 -22.58 -1.14 -3.21
C ILE A 656 -22.34 -0.18 -2.03
N TRP A 657 -21.84 1.00 -2.32
CA TRP A 657 -21.63 2.04 -1.30
C TRP A 657 -22.94 2.45 -0.63
N ALA A 658 -23.98 2.70 -1.43
CA ALA A 658 -25.31 3.05 -0.91
C ALA A 658 -25.95 1.89 -0.11
N THR A 659 -25.73 0.65 -0.54
CA THR A 659 -26.21 -0.54 0.18
C THR A 659 -25.59 -0.61 1.59
N GLY A 660 -24.37 -0.18 1.76
CA GLY A 660 -23.72 -0.11 3.08
C GLY A 660 -24.51 0.71 4.10
N PHE A 661 -25.15 1.78 3.68
CA PHE A 661 -25.94 2.63 4.58
C PHE A 661 -27.13 1.91 5.20
N MET A 662 -27.69 0.92 4.53
CA MET A 662 -28.77 0.11 5.10
C MET A 662 -28.33 -0.56 6.39
N PHE A 663 -27.11 -1.08 6.44
CA PHE A 663 -26.55 -1.73 7.64
C PHE A 663 -26.06 -0.73 8.69
N LEU A 664 -25.56 0.43 8.25
CA LEU A 664 -24.96 1.42 9.13
C LEU A 664 -26.02 2.29 9.82
N ILE A 665 -27.11 2.63 9.14
CA ILE A 665 -28.14 3.55 9.63
C ILE A 665 -29.24 2.80 10.34
N SER A 666 -29.72 1.68 9.79
CA SER A 666 -30.76 0.87 10.39
C SER A 666 -30.12 -0.22 11.28
N TRP A 667 -30.67 -0.38 12.49
CA TRP A 667 -30.12 -1.26 13.49
C TRP A 667 -30.95 -2.53 13.64
N ARG A 668 -30.42 -3.48 14.42
CA ARG A 668 -30.85 -4.87 14.46
C ARG A 668 -32.34 -5.10 14.75
N GLY A 669 -32.91 -4.33 15.68
CA GLY A 669 -34.29 -4.59 16.16
C GLY A 669 -35.35 -4.59 15.06
N TYR A 670 -35.30 -3.60 14.17
CA TYR A 670 -36.21 -3.53 13.01
C TYR A 670 -36.11 -4.79 12.13
N TRP A 671 -34.91 -5.24 11.84
CA TRP A 671 -34.69 -6.39 10.97
C TRP A 671 -35.10 -7.71 11.64
N GLN A 672 -34.93 -7.85 12.94
CA GLN A 672 -35.36 -9.02 13.68
C GLN A 672 -36.86 -9.19 13.64
N GLU A 673 -37.62 -8.12 13.79
CA GLU A 673 -39.08 -8.15 13.68
C GLU A 673 -39.54 -8.48 12.24
N LEU A 674 -38.84 -7.95 11.23
CA LEU A 674 -39.12 -8.29 9.84
C LEU A 674 -38.90 -9.78 9.59
N ILE A 675 -37.80 -10.34 10.09
CA ILE A 675 -37.49 -11.76 9.94
C ILE A 675 -38.52 -12.65 10.66
N GLU A 676 -39.01 -12.25 11.82
CA GLU A 676 -40.08 -12.95 12.52
C GLU A 676 -41.35 -13.03 11.67
N THR A 677 -41.68 -11.96 10.97
CA THR A 677 -42.80 -11.93 10.01
C THR A 677 -42.57 -12.86 8.83
N LEU A 678 -41.36 -12.89 8.29
CA LEU A 678 -40.99 -13.79 7.18
C LEU A 678 -41.01 -15.26 7.61
N VAL A 679 -40.63 -15.56 8.83
CA VAL A 679 -40.74 -16.91 9.42
C VAL A 679 -42.20 -17.33 9.45
N TRP A 680 -43.10 -16.46 9.93
CA TRP A 680 -44.54 -16.73 9.92
C TRP A 680 -45.05 -16.99 8.51
N ALA A 681 -44.65 -16.17 7.54
CA ALA A 681 -45.11 -16.32 6.15
C ALA A 681 -44.66 -17.66 5.55
N HIS A 682 -43.39 -18.04 5.78
CA HIS A 682 -42.88 -19.33 5.29
C HIS A 682 -43.63 -20.51 5.91
N GLU A 683 -43.90 -20.49 7.19
CA GLU A 683 -44.59 -21.55 7.92
C GLU A 683 -46.06 -21.69 7.49
N ARG A 684 -46.67 -20.63 6.96
CA ARG A 684 -48.07 -20.60 6.49
C ARG A 684 -48.18 -20.77 4.98
N THR A 685 -47.10 -20.87 4.24
CA THR A 685 -47.14 -21.04 2.79
C THR A 685 -47.15 -22.52 2.44
N PRO A 686 -48.28 -23.04 1.84
CA PRO A 686 -48.36 -24.43 1.47
C PRO A 686 -47.24 -24.83 0.48
N ILE A 687 -46.84 -26.08 0.54
CA ILE A 687 -45.71 -26.69 -0.21
C ILE A 687 -44.35 -26.16 0.26
N ALA A 688 -44.16 -24.86 0.36
CA ALA A 688 -42.91 -24.30 0.85
C ALA A 688 -42.60 -24.70 2.30
N ASN A 689 -43.63 -24.85 3.14
CA ASN A 689 -43.47 -25.25 4.54
C ASN A 689 -43.18 -26.75 4.74
N LEU A 690 -43.12 -27.53 3.65
CA LEU A 690 -42.57 -28.88 3.70
C LEU A 690 -41.04 -28.89 3.94
N VAL A 691 -40.41 -27.80 3.60
CA VAL A 691 -38.95 -27.59 3.83
C VAL A 691 -38.81 -26.58 4.95
N ARG A 692 -37.97 -26.91 5.92
CA ARG A 692 -37.68 -26.02 7.04
C ARG A 692 -36.16 -25.76 7.13
N TRP A 693 -35.81 -24.55 7.53
CA TRP A 693 -34.42 -24.20 7.83
C TRP A 693 -33.85 -25.06 8.98
N ARG A 694 -32.55 -25.29 8.95
CA ARG A 694 -31.84 -26.01 10.04
C ARG A 694 -31.36 -25.06 11.13
N ASP A 695 -31.03 -23.84 10.78
CA ASP A 695 -30.62 -22.78 11.68
C ASP A 695 -31.73 -21.74 11.79
N LYS A 696 -32.01 -21.29 13.01
CA LYS A 696 -33.06 -20.29 13.24
C LYS A 696 -32.70 -19.00 12.51
N PRO A 697 -33.57 -18.48 11.62
CA PRO A 697 -33.34 -17.20 11.00
C PRO A 697 -33.35 -16.08 12.04
N VAL A 698 -32.27 -15.33 12.14
CA VAL A 698 -32.15 -14.17 13.01
C VAL A 698 -31.49 -13.02 12.25
N ALA A 699 -31.72 -11.81 12.71
CA ALA A 699 -31.03 -10.65 12.17
C ALA A 699 -29.52 -10.71 12.46
N LEU A 700 -28.74 -9.99 11.70
CA LEU A 700 -27.31 -9.83 11.95
C LEU A 700 -27.09 -9.25 13.34
N SER A 701 -26.01 -9.67 14.01
CA SER A 701 -25.64 -9.05 15.28
C SER A 701 -25.27 -7.58 15.08
N ILE A 702 -25.22 -6.81 16.17
CA ILE A 702 -24.90 -5.38 16.10
C ILE A 702 -23.52 -5.15 15.50
N VAL A 703 -22.50 -5.87 15.98
CA VAL A 703 -21.13 -5.74 15.47
C VAL A 703 -21.03 -6.25 14.02
N GLN A 704 -21.73 -7.33 13.72
CA GLN A 704 -21.78 -7.88 12.36
C GLN A 704 -22.36 -6.87 11.37
N ALA A 705 -23.45 -6.20 11.71
CA ALA A 705 -24.05 -5.19 10.85
C ALA A 705 -23.09 -4.03 10.59
N ARG A 706 -22.35 -3.60 11.62
CA ARG A 706 -21.29 -2.59 11.46
C ARG A 706 -20.21 -3.05 10.48
N LEU A 707 -19.74 -4.29 10.62
CA LEU A 707 -18.71 -4.83 9.74
C LEU A 707 -19.20 -4.96 8.30
N VAL A 708 -20.39 -5.51 8.10
CA VAL A 708 -20.99 -5.66 6.75
C VAL A 708 -21.22 -4.31 6.09
N GLY A 709 -21.74 -3.35 6.85
CA GLY A 709 -21.95 -1.99 6.36
C GLY A 709 -20.63 -1.30 5.99
N LEU A 710 -19.61 -1.44 6.84
CA LEU A 710 -18.28 -0.93 6.56
C LEU A 710 -17.67 -1.57 5.31
N ALA A 711 -17.80 -2.89 5.16
CA ALA A 711 -17.27 -3.60 4.00
C ALA A 711 -17.93 -3.13 2.70
N HIS A 712 -19.25 -2.95 2.70
CA HIS A 712 -19.97 -2.39 1.54
C HIS A 712 -19.56 -0.95 1.26
N PHE A 713 -19.43 -0.13 2.30
CA PHE A 713 -19.00 1.26 2.15
C PHE A 713 -17.59 1.33 1.53
N ALA A 714 -16.62 0.59 2.08
CA ALA A 714 -15.25 0.60 1.59
C ALA A 714 -15.15 0.06 0.16
N THR A 715 -15.81 -1.08 -0.12
CA THR A 715 -15.80 -1.68 -1.45
C THR A 715 -16.42 -0.76 -2.49
N GLY A 716 -17.58 -0.19 -2.19
CA GLY A 716 -18.25 0.74 -3.08
C GLY A 716 -17.47 2.02 -3.31
N TYR A 717 -16.80 2.53 -2.29
CA TYR A 717 -15.92 3.70 -2.38
C TYR A 717 -14.78 3.45 -3.38
N ILE A 718 -14.09 2.31 -3.25
CA ILE A 718 -12.99 1.92 -4.14
C ILE A 718 -13.51 1.67 -5.56
N PHE A 719 -14.62 0.94 -5.71
CA PHE A 719 -15.22 0.59 -7.01
C PHE A 719 -15.83 1.80 -7.72
N THR A 720 -16.09 2.88 -7.01
CA THR A 720 -16.53 4.14 -7.60
C THR A 720 -15.36 4.96 -8.10
N TYR A 721 -14.28 5.06 -7.31
CA TYR A 721 -13.15 5.92 -7.67
C TYR A 721 -12.23 5.30 -8.71
N ALA A 722 -11.94 4.01 -8.63
CA ALA A 722 -11.05 3.34 -9.58
C ALA A 722 -11.53 3.46 -11.04
N PRO A 723 -12.82 3.24 -11.38
CA PRO A 723 -13.31 3.51 -12.72
C PRO A 723 -13.12 4.95 -13.18
N PHE A 724 -13.35 5.90 -12.29
CA PHE A 724 -13.16 7.32 -12.61
C PHE A 724 -11.68 7.62 -12.95
N VAL A 725 -10.74 7.15 -12.14
CA VAL A 725 -9.30 7.36 -12.38
C VAL A 725 -8.88 6.78 -13.72
N ILE A 726 -9.27 5.54 -13.98
CA ILE A 726 -8.88 4.83 -15.21
C ILE A 726 -9.53 5.47 -16.43
N ALA A 727 -10.85 5.66 -16.40
CA ALA A 727 -11.58 6.18 -17.55
C ALA A 727 -11.24 7.62 -17.89
N SER A 728 -11.11 8.50 -16.90
CA SER A 728 -10.77 9.89 -17.12
C SER A 728 -9.35 10.06 -17.68
N THR A 729 -8.40 9.29 -17.15
CA THR A 729 -7.02 9.33 -17.62
C THR A 729 -6.89 8.73 -19.03
N THR A 730 -7.52 7.59 -19.26
CA THR A 730 -7.55 6.94 -20.58
C THR A 730 -8.21 7.85 -21.62
N GLY A 731 -9.34 8.45 -21.28
CA GLY A 731 -10.09 9.30 -22.19
C GLY A 731 -9.36 10.57 -22.60
N LYS A 732 -8.50 11.09 -21.73
CA LYS A 732 -7.74 12.31 -22.01
C LYS A 732 -6.39 12.04 -22.67
N PHE A 733 -5.72 10.94 -22.31
CA PHE A 733 -4.34 10.67 -22.74
C PHE A 733 -4.16 9.32 -23.46
N GLY A 734 -5.11 8.44 -23.35
CA GLY A 734 -5.09 7.16 -24.02
C GLY A 734 -5.62 7.24 -25.44
#